data_ff75145dc03bd474c6e3613452cd5777
#
_entry.id   ff75145dc03bd474c6e3613452cd5777
#
_cell.length_a   1.000
_cell.length_b   1.000
_cell.length_c   1.000
_cell.angle_alpha   90.00
_cell.angle_beta   90.00
_cell.angle_gamma   90.00
#
_symmetry.space_group_name_H-M   'P 1'
#
loop_
_entity.id
_entity.type
_entity.pdbx_description
1 polymer ?
#
loop_
_entity_poly.entity_id
_entity_poly.type
_entity_poly.pdbx_seq_one_letter_code
_entity_poly.pdbx_strand_id
1 'polypeptide(L)'
;MQDGEHMQQRTKIALAVALALPSLTALAQEATQRVEVTGSRIRQVDLETAQPVQVVTAEQIQKTGLVTVGDIVNQLSSVGTPAFSRGSVLTSNREMGGQYINMRNLGAQRLLVLVNGKRWTTSTGGYTDMSTVPAALIERIEVLKDGASSIYGSDAIAGVVNIILKKNMQGGTASAYVGQNEKNDGKNKDFSVTYGAGDEKASLLFGLTHTVQGEVWANTRPVTSFTYGPDHYAAGLGGGPWGRITAVNPANGGSLTAAASGGFNRILNHTGSYLGDGVGADSRNPANYHTYAGADADVYNSTNQMHLAAPNKLTSIFTKGEIALPYNTRLVTTAMFAQRDSSRQIAGYPLTSTTQAAYPVYIDKNSYYNPYGNQVAGAGLGQDLWFARRTIEVPRVTDNTSDTLHIDAALEGEFEMRSLPWNWSVSYNYNKVEGKTASQGDLNLLNLKQALGPSFMNASGVVQCGTPGAPIALTSCTPFNILGGPSASTPEALRYVMADGQGTYGSTIGNANADLSGELFTLPAGAVGVAGGLEYREVRGFDAPGLFEQSGYSSGLAAKTTRGRYTVREAYLETNIPLLKGVIGADLLSLNLASRYSDYSNFGSTTNSKASVMWKPIKDVLVRGTWAEGFRAPTLGDTFGGGSQSFDSYLDACDSRFGNAANNAATKARCNAAGVPVNFRQVNQAGTPVTAAAQTPTAFNSGAGNAFLTPETAITRTAGIVFSPASVPGFSLALDWFNIQVENRITAIGAGYVIDQCYVSGVQQFCGQLKRDPVTGQIVELSRGNTNLGQMETEGIDVSVSYRLPRTRYGQFGFRSETTYVDSFRTRSTTESDWLEYAGESDTYRVKSNMALDWSLGNWSATFATRFYSSQKTRCWTASPAVECSNPTDVVTWGTGYNRQKEMWFSDLSLGYALPWNAKLLVGANNLFDKKPIINYSANSNYGGTSSSNSVNPEVPLDRFVYIRYNQNF
;
A
#
# COMPACT_ATOMS: atom_id res chain seq x y z
N MET A 1 8.29 12.08 -34.02
CA MET A 1 9.69 11.58 -34.16
C MET A 1 10.24 10.99 -32.86
N GLN A 2 9.45 10.89 -31.80
CA GLN A 2 9.86 10.28 -30.53
C GLN A 2 9.54 8.78 -30.37
N ASP A 3 8.68 8.23 -31.21
CA ASP A 3 8.27 6.81 -31.14
C ASP A 3 9.30 5.83 -31.73
N GLY A 4 10.27 6.32 -32.53
CA GLY A 4 11.28 5.47 -33.17
C GLY A 4 12.42 5.00 -32.26
N GLU A 5 12.78 5.77 -31.24
CA GLU A 5 13.90 5.42 -30.34
C GLU A 5 13.56 4.35 -29.31
N HIS A 6 12.32 4.33 -28.83
CA HIS A 6 11.86 3.32 -27.87
C HIS A 6 11.72 1.93 -28.49
N MET A 7 11.39 1.83 -29.78
CA MET A 7 11.29 0.55 -30.50
C MET A 7 12.67 -0.04 -30.81
N GLN A 8 13.69 0.80 -31.05
CA GLN A 8 15.07 0.33 -31.27
C GLN A 8 15.77 -0.20 -30.03
N GLN A 9 15.46 0.32 -28.84
CA GLN A 9 15.99 -0.25 -27.58
C GLN A 9 15.37 -1.61 -27.26
N ARG A 10 14.08 -1.79 -27.51
CA ARG A 10 13.38 -3.07 -27.32
C ARG A 10 13.92 -4.18 -28.23
N THR A 11 14.28 -3.88 -29.45
CA THR A 11 14.80 -4.84 -30.42
C THR A 11 16.24 -5.26 -30.10
N LYS A 12 17.06 -4.38 -29.53
CA LYS A 12 18.45 -4.68 -29.17
C LYS A 12 18.58 -5.62 -27.96
N ILE A 13 17.66 -5.56 -27.01
CA ILE A 13 17.63 -6.47 -25.84
C ILE A 13 17.16 -7.87 -26.26
N ALA A 14 16.19 -7.97 -27.17
CA ALA A 14 15.74 -9.26 -27.69
C ALA A 14 16.79 -9.99 -28.52
N LEU A 15 17.65 -9.27 -29.23
CA LEU A 15 18.71 -9.85 -30.06
C LEU A 15 19.93 -10.35 -29.27
N ALA A 16 20.22 -9.73 -28.11
CA ALA A 16 21.32 -10.13 -27.23
C ALA A 16 21.06 -11.47 -26.50
N VAL A 17 19.81 -11.86 -26.32
CA VAL A 17 19.42 -13.10 -25.68
C VAL A 17 19.45 -14.31 -26.64
N ALA A 18 19.37 -14.09 -27.95
CA ALA A 18 19.24 -15.13 -28.95
C ALA A 18 20.59 -15.74 -29.46
N LEU A 19 21.73 -15.22 -29.06
CA LEU A 19 23.04 -15.56 -29.66
C LEU A 19 23.97 -16.47 -28.82
N ALA A 20 23.49 -17.09 -27.72
CA ALA A 20 24.35 -17.90 -26.87
C ALA A 20 23.85 -19.35 -26.69
N LEU A 21 23.99 -20.21 -27.72
CA LEU A 21 23.86 -21.67 -27.59
C LEU A 21 25.01 -22.40 -28.31
N PRO A 22 25.78 -23.24 -27.63
CA PRO A 22 26.08 -24.59 -28.11
C PRO A 22 25.95 -25.67 -27.04
N SER A 23 25.62 -26.87 -27.45
CA SER A 23 25.27 -28.10 -26.75
C SER A 23 26.46 -28.93 -26.26
N LEU A 24 26.39 -29.54 -25.08
CA LEU A 24 27.28 -30.61 -24.58
C LEU A 24 26.57 -31.47 -23.54
N THR A 25 26.76 -32.83 -23.70
CA THR A 25 26.24 -33.88 -22.83
C THR A 25 27.32 -34.50 -21.94
N ALA A 26 27.06 -34.82 -20.67
CA ALA A 26 27.76 -35.80 -19.85
C ALA A 26 27.14 -36.07 -18.44
N LEU A 27 27.44 -37.20 -17.86
CA LEU A 27 26.89 -38.02 -16.79
C LEU A 27 27.03 -37.53 -15.35
N ALA A 28 26.06 -37.86 -14.51
CA ALA A 28 25.86 -37.38 -13.15
C ALA A 28 26.25 -38.38 -12.04
N GLN A 29 26.64 -37.82 -10.89
CA GLN A 29 26.73 -38.47 -9.60
C GLN A 29 26.03 -37.60 -8.54
N GLU A 30 25.04 -38.13 -7.84
CA GLU A 30 24.23 -37.43 -6.87
C GLU A 30 25.06 -37.04 -5.62
N ALA A 31 25.32 -35.74 -5.44
CA ALA A 31 25.77 -35.17 -4.19
C ALA A 31 24.56 -34.66 -3.40
N THR A 32 24.49 -34.97 -2.11
CA THR A 32 23.46 -34.48 -1.19
C THR A 32 23.47 -32.95 -1.17
N GLN A 33 22.49 -32.34 -1.79
CA GLN A 33 22.42 -30.90 -1.96
C GLN A 33 22.07 -30.22 -0.62
N ARG A 34 22.99 -29.47 -0.03
CA ARG A 34 22.76 -28.61 1.13
C ARG A 34 21.99 -27.37 0.67
N VAL A 35 20.86 -27.08 1.33
CA VAL A 35 19.97 -25.96 0.97
C VAL A 35 20.12 -24.84 2.00
N GLU A 36 20.23 -23.60 1.54
CA GLU A 36 20.09 -22.41 2.38
C GLU A 36 18.61 -22.20 2.68
N VAL A 37 18.24 -22.23 3.98
CA VAL A 37 16.86 -21.99 4.43
C VAL A 37 16.77 -20.56 4.93
N THR A 38 15.70 -19.85 4.59
CA THR A 38 15.48 -18.48 5.03
C THR A 38 15.56 -18.36 6.56
N GLY A 39 16.37 -17.41 7.06
CA GLY A 39 16.62 -17.17 8.49
C GLY A 39 18.03 -17.56 8.97
N SER A 40 18.83 -18.21 8.12
CA SER A 40 20.24 -18.50 8.39
C SER A 40 21.06 -18.41 7.12
N ARG A 41 22.33 -18.01 7.22
CA ARG A 41 23.33 -18.04 6.14
C ARG A 41 24.18 -19.32 6.18
N ILE A 42 24.00 -20.14 7.23
CA ILE A 42 24.66 -21.44 7.34
C ILE A 42 23.84 -22.46 6.56
N ARG A 43 24.45 -23.07 5.54
CA ARG A 43 23.77 -24.10 4.72
C ARG A 43 23.52 -25.36 5.55
N GLN A 44 22.28 -25.78 5.65
CA GLN A 44 21.85 -26.96 6.41
C GLN A 44 21.22 -28.02 5.51
N VAL A 45 21.31 -29.28 5.94
CA VAL A 45 20.66 -30.44 5.26
C VAL A 45 19.21 -30.61 5.71
N ASP A 46 18.89 -30.15 6.94
CA ASP A 46 17.56 -30.27 7.55
C ASP A 46 16.72 -29.01 7.33
N LEU A 47 15.46 -29.21 6.94
CA LEU A 47 14.45 -28.13 6.83
C LEU A 47 13.90 -27.69 8.19
N GLU A 48 14.19 -28.42 9.27
CA GLU A 48 13.83 -28.04 10.64
C GLU A 48 14.79 -26.97 11.18
N THR A 49 14.31 -25.73 11.25
CA THR A 49 15.10 -24.58 11.69
C THR A 49 14.71 -24.15 13.11
N ALA A 50 15.65 -23.48 13.79
CA ALA A 50 15.38 -22.80 15.07
C ALA A 50 14.28 -21.72 14.96
N GLN A 51 13.94 -21.29 13.76
CA GLN A 51 12.98 -20.24 13.49
C GLN A 51 11.74 -20.77 12.75
N PRO A 52 10.54 -20.19 12.99
CA PRO A 52 9.32 -20.60 12.30
C PRO A 52 9.32 -20.11 10.83
N VAL A 53 9.49 -21.04 9.89
CA VAL A 53 9.41 -20.76 8.44
C VAL A 53 8.19 -21.48 7.88
N GLN A 54 7.29 -20.71 7.28
CA GLN A 54 6.15 -21.25 6.53
C GLN A 54 6.53 -21.34 5.05
N VAL A 55 6.32 -22.50 4.43
CA VAL A 55 6.61 -22.75 3.01
C VAL A 55 5.30 -22.86 2.24
N VAL A 56 5.16 -22.09 1.16
CA VAL A 56 4.05 -22.18 0.20
C VAL A 56 4.62 -22.66 -1.12
N THR A 57 4.27 -23.89 -1.53
CA THR A 57 4.82 -24.53 -2.74
C THR A 57 4.12 -24.06 -4.01
N ALA A 58 4.77 -24.20 -5.18
CA ALA A 58 4.17 -23.91 -6.49
C ALA A 58 2.85 -24.66 -6.72
N GLU A 59 2.73 -25.91 -6.25
CA GLU A 59 1.49 -26.67 -6.36
C GLU A 59 0.35 -26.03 -5.52
N GLN A 60 0.66 -25.62 -4.29
CA GLN A 60 -0.30 -24.92 -3.44
C GLN A 60 -0.75 -23.61 -4.08
N ILE A 61 0.19 -22.84 -4.64
CA ILE A 61 -0.08 -21.59 -5.36
C ILE A 61 -1.10 -21.82 -6.49
N GLN A 62 -0.87 -22.83 -7.34
CA GLN A 62 -1.76 -23.12 -8.46
C GLN A 62 -3.19 -23.50 -8.02
N LYS A 63 -3.33 -24.19 -6.89
CA LYS A 63 -4.62 -24.64 -6.34
C LYS A 63 -5.48 -23.49 -5.80
N THR A 64 -4.89 -22.33 -5.45
CA THR A 64 -5.64 -21.17 -4.94
C THR A 64 -6.46 -20.47 -6.03
N GLY A 65 -6.14 -20.68 -7.31
CA GLY A 65 -6.71 -19.90 -8.42
C GLY A 65 -6.23 -18.45 -8.49
N LEU A 66 -5.33 -18.03 -7.61
CA LEU A 66 -4.74 -16.69 -7.63
C LEU A 66 -3.62 -16.63 -8.68
N VAL A 67 -3.40 -15.44 -9.23
CA VAL A 67 -2.46 -15.24 -10.35
C VAL A 67 -1.25 -14.38 -9.99
N THR A 68 -1.27 -13.71 -8.84
CA THR A 68 -0.16 -12.85 -8.40
C THR A 68 0.40 -13.30 -7.05
N VAL A 69 1.68 -13.04 -6.82
CA VAL A 69 2.38 -13.39 -5.57
C VAL A 69 1.79 -12.66 -4.37
N GLY A 70 1.48 -11.37 -4.55
CA GLY A 70 0.93 -10.56 -3.48
C GLY A 70 -0.46 -11.05 -3.04
N ASP A 71 -1.34 -11.44 -3.98
CA ASP A 71 -2.64 -12.01 -3.62
C ASP A 71 -2.49 -13.30 -2.80
N ILE A 72 -1.51 -14.14 -3.15
CA ILE A 72 -1.23 -15.41 -2.46
C ILE A 72 -0.73 -15.15 -1.02
N VAL A 73 0.25 -14.27 -0.87
CA VAL A 73 0.86 -13.99 0.44
C VAL A 73 -0.10 -13.18 1.33
N ASN A 74 -0.91 -12.29 0.77
CA ASN A 74 -1.93 -11.55 1.52
C ASN A 74 -3.01 -12.45 2.12
N GLN A 75 -3.21 -13.67 1.62
CA GLN A 75 -4.14 -14.63 2.23
C GLN A 75 -3.58 -15.36 3.44
N LEU A 76 -2.28 -15.28 3.74
CA LEU A 76 -1.70 -15.97 4.89
C LEU A 76 -2.30 -15.45 6.21
N SER A 77 -2.45 -16.35 7.20
CA SER A 77 -3.07 -16.02 8.49
C SER A 77 -2.29 -14.94 9.27
N SER A 78 -0.96 -14.94 9.13
CA SER A 78 -0.06 -13.98 9.79
C SER A 78 0.02 -12.60 9.12
N VAL A 79 -0.64 -12.43 7.97
CA VAL A 79 -0.66 -11.16 7.21
C VAL A 79 -1.93 -10.40 7.55
N GLY A 80 -1.78 -9.12 7.89
CA GLY A 80 -2.89 -8.20 8.14
C GLY A 80 -3.35 -7.49 6.86
N THR A 81 -4.33 -6.60 7.01
CA THR A 81 -4.86 -5.82 5.89
C THR A 81 -3.76 -5.00 5.24
N PRO A 82 -3.56 -5.09 3.92
CA PRO A 82 -2.53 -4.33 3.22
C PRO A 82 -2.87 -2.83 3.22
N ALA A 83 -1.85 -1.99 3.40
CA ALA A 83 -2.00 -0.53 3.33
C ALA A 83 -2.44 -0.05 1.94
N PHE A 84 -2.00 -0.75 0.90
CA PHE A 84 -2.34 -0.50 -0.49
C PHE A 84 -2.70 -1.80 -1.21
N SER A 85 -3.73 -1.73 -2.04
CA SER A 85 -4.20 -2.83 -2.87
C SER A 85 -4.85 -2.28 -4.15
N ARG A 86 -5.33 -3.15 -5.01
CA ARG A 86 -6.14 -2.75 -6.18
C ARG A 86 -7.43 -2.00 -5.79
N GLY A 87 -7.93 -2.22 -4.57
CA GLY A 87 -9.07 -1.50 -4.00
C GLY A 87 -8.72 -0.15 -3.38
N SER A 88 -7.44 0.21 -3.26
CA SER A 88 -6.97 1.45 -2.62
C SER A 88 -7.04 2.66 -3.56
N VAL A 89 -8.17 2.87 -4.22
CA VAL A 89 -8.34 3.88 -5.28
C VAL A 89 -8.28 5.34 -4.80
N LEU A 90 -8.46 5.59 -3.50
CA LEU A 90 -8.39 6.94 -2.91
C LEU A 90 -7.01 7.29 -2.33
N THR A 91 -6.06 6.37 -2.38
CA THR A 91 -4.72 6.57 -1.80
C THR A 91 -3.68 7.01 -2.83
N SER A 92 -2.45 6.59 -2.67
CA SER A 92 -1.31 6.98 -3.47
C SER A 92 -1.46 6.69 -4.97
N ASN A 93 -1.00 7.61 -5.81
CA ASN A 93 -0.89 7.43 -7.26
C ASN A 93 0.28 6.51 -7.64
N ARG A 94 1.29 6.35 -6.76
CA ARG A 94 2.53 5.60 -7.04
C ARG A 94 2.39 4.12 -6.72
N GLU A 95 1.76 3.82 -5.58
CA GLU A 95 1.56 2.45 -5.09
C GLU A 95 0.31 1.79 -5.70
N MET A 96 -0.50 2.53 -6.44
CA MET A 96 -1.72 2.04 -7.06
C MET A 96 -1.47 0.83 -7.99
N GLY A 97 -2.29 -0.21 -7.83
CA GLY A 97 -2.18 -1.47 -8.57
C GLY A 97 -1.07 -2.39 -8.09
N GLY A 98 -0.17 -1.93 -7.19
CA GLY A 98 0.82 -2.76 -6.52
C GLY A 98 0.24 -3.59 -5.39
N GLN A 99 1.04 -4.55 -4.91
CA GLN A 99 0.66 -5.47 -3.84
C GLN A 99 1.73 -5.49 -2.76
N TYR A 100 1.34 -5.05 -1.57
CA TYR A 100 2.22 -4.82 -0.43
C TYR A 100 1.75 -5.66 0.74
N ILE A 101 2.68 -6.30 1.42
CA ILE A 101 2.38 -7.26 2.48
C ILE A 101 2.53 -6.59 3.85
N ASN A 102 1.49 -6.67 4.66
CA ASN A 102 1.46 -6.15 6.02
C ASN A 102 1.55 -7.30 7.03
N MET A 103 2.74 -7.87 7.23
CA MET A 103 2.91 -8.98 8.16
C MET A 103 2.68 -8.52 9.61
N ARG A 104 1.86 -9.27 10.37
CA ARG A 104 1.55 -9.04 11.78
C ARG A 104 1.04 -7.62 12.08
N ASN A 105 0.46 -6.93 11.09
CA ASN A 105 -0.01 -5.54 11.17
C ASN A 105 1.09 -4.50 11.44
N LEU A 106 2.37 -4.86 11.35
CA LEU A 106 3.48 -3.96 11.63
C LEU A 106 3.77 -2.97 10.49
N GLY A 107 3.06 -3.07 9.36
CA GLY A 107 3.24 -2.24 8.17
C GLY A 107 4.23 -2.83 7.17
N ALA A 108 3.96 -2.62 5.88
CA ALA A 108 4.74 -3.22 4.80
C ALA A 108 6.21 -2.74 4.73
N GLN A 109 6.54 -1.63 5.35
CA GLN A 109 7.92 -1.10 5.45
C GLN A 109 8.82 -1.87 6.42
N ARG A 110 8.25 -2.73 7.27
CA ARG A 110 8.97 -3.53 8.28
C ARG A 110 9.05 -5.00 7.89
N LEU A 111 8.70 -5.31 6.65
CA LEU A 111 8.81 -6.63 6.04
C LEU A 111 9.88 -6.61 4.95
N LEU A 112 10.88 -7.47 5.07
CA LEU A 112 11.88 -7.64 4.03
C LEU A 112 11.40 -8.64 2.97
N VAL A 113 11.47 -8.25 1.70
CA VAL A 113 11.18 -9.14 0.57
C VAL A 113 12.49 -9.46 -0.17
N LEU A 114 12.72 -10.74 -0.38
CA LEU A 114 13.85 -11.28 -1.10
C LEU A 114 13.40 -12.11 -2.30
N VAL A 115 14.21 -12.14 -3.33
CA VAL A 115 14.10 -13.10 -4.45
C VAL A 115 15.42 -13.86 -4.52
N ASN A 116 15.39 -15.17 -4.38
CA ASN A 116 16.57 -16.03 -4.26
C ASN A 116 17.58 -15.53 -3.21
N GLY A 117 17.09 -15.02 -2.07
CA GLY A 117 17.95 -14.48 -1.00
C GLY A 117 18.52 -13.08 -1.25
N LYS A 118 18.21 -12.43 -2.38
CA LYS A 118 18.65 -11.06 -2.74
C LYS A 118 17.53 -10.06 -2.52
N ARG A 119 17.86 -8.87 -1.98
CA ARG A 119 16.87 -7.81 -1.75
C ARG A 119 16.17 -7.41 -3.05
N TRP A 120 14.83 -7.28 -2.97
CA TRP A 120 14.03 -6.73 -4.04
C TRP A 120 13.98 -5.20 -3.97
N THR A 121 13.52 -4.55 -5.06
CA THR A 121 13.40 -3.10 -5.12
C THR A 121 12.30 -2.57 -4.19
N THR A 122 12.48 -1.34 -3.69
CA THR A 122 11.49 -0.64 -2.88
C THR A 122 11.15 0.73 -3.49
N SER A 123 9.96 1.26 -3.24
CA SER A 123 9.61 2.64 -3.56
C SER A 123 10.39 3.63 -2.66
N THR A 124 10.29 4.94 -2.94
CA THR A 124 10.84 5.98 -2.06
C THR A 124 10.21 5.96 -0.66
N GLY A 125 8.99 5.43 -0.53
CA GLY A 125 8.32 5.20 0.74
C GLY A 125 8.70 3.90 1.45
N GLY A 126 9.64 3.11 0.91
CA GLY A 126 10.10 1.84 1.52
C GLY A 126 9.15 0.67 1.30
N TYR A 127 8.25 0.73 0.34
CA TYR A 127 7.30 -0.33 0.02
C TYR A 127 7.83 -1.24 -1.09
N THR A 128 7.79 -2.55 -0.88
CA THR A 128 8.14 -3.55 -1.89
C THR A 128 6.88 -4.05 -2.60
N ASP A 129 6.80 -3.86 -3.91
CA ASP A 129 5.70 -4.36 -4.73
C ASP A 129 5.94 -5.81 -5.15
N MET A 130 5.20 -6.74 -4.54
CA MET A 130 5.32 -8.16 -4.84
C MET A 130 4.60 -8.58 -6.12
N SER A 131 3.75 -7.72 -6.71
CA SER A 131 3.07 -8.03 -7.97
C SER A 131 4.05 -8.17 -9.13
N THR A 132 5.23 -7.55 -9.04
CA THR A 132 6.25 -7.54 -10.10
C THR A 132 7.01 -8.85 -10.26
N VAL A 133 6.88 -9.80 -9.32
CA VAL A 133 7.47 -11.14 -9.43
C VAL A 133 6.44 -12.11 -10.03
N PRO A 134 6.71 -12.72 -11.19
CA PRO A 134 5.75 -13.60 -11.86
C PRO A 134 5.51 -14.91 -11.11
N ALA A 135 4.25 -15.23 -10.79
CA ALA A 135 3.90 -16.45 -10.05
C ALA A 135 4.30 -17.76 -10.78
N ALA A 136 4.34 -17.74 -12.12
CA ALA A 136 4.74 -18.91 -12.93
C ALA A 136 6.20 -19.37 -12.71
N LEU A 137 7.06 -18.47 -12.21
CA LEU A 137 8.48 -18.71 -11.96
C LEU A 137 8.78 -19.29 -10.61
N ILE A 138 7.84 -19.23 -9.71
CA ILE A 138 8.06 -19.55 -8.32
C ILE A 138 8.13 -21.07 -8.17
N GLU A 139 9.17 -21.52 -7.49
CA GLU A 139 9.26 -22.88 -6.95
C GLU A 139 8.55 -22.97 -5.61
N ARG A 140 8.83 -22.01 -4.73
CA ARG A 140 8.19 -21.86 -3.43
C ARG A 140 8.36 -20.45 -2.88
N ILE A 141 7.52 -20.09 -1.91
CA ILE A 141 7.65 -18.88 -1.10
C ILE A 141 7.97 -19.33 0.33
N GLU A 142 9.04 -18.82 0.90
CA GLU A 142 9.42 -19.04 2.29
C GLU A 142 9.10 -17.78 3.10
N VAL A 143 8.27 -17.93 4.13
CA VAL A 143 7.84 -16.84 5.00
C VAL A 143 8.41 -17.08 6.38
N LEU A 144 9.46 -16.34 6.72
CA LEU A 144 10.06 -16.34 8.03
C LEU A 144 9.27 -15.42 8.95
N LYS A 145 8.68 -15.97 10.00
CA LYS A 145 7.80 -15.26 10.95
C LYS A 145 8.56 -14.80 12.21
N ASP A 146 9.82 -14.37 12.06
CA ASP A 146 10.72 -13.99 13.15
C ASP A 146 11.57 -12.79 12.75
N GLY A 147 12.12 -12.05 13.76
CA GLY A 147 13.07 -10.99 13.53
C GLY A 147 14.37 -11.49 12.90
N ALA A 148 14.81 -10.86 11.82
CA ALA A 148 15.97 -11.31 11.06
C ALA A 148 16.94 -10.20 10.64
N SER A 149 16.91 -9.05 11.31
CA SER A 149 17.81 -7.93 10.98
C SER A 149 19.29 -8.25 11.20
N SER A 150 19.62 -9.14 12.14
CA SER A 150 20.99 -9.63 12.36
C SER A 150 21.54 -10.46 11.18
N ILE A 151 20.66 -11.01 10.32
CA ILE A 151 21.02 -11.83 9.15
C ILE A 151 20.94 -11.01 7.87
N TYR A 152 19.87 -10.19 7.72
CA TYR A 152 19.54 -9.53 6.45
C TYR A 152 19.60 -8.00 6.51
N GLY A 153 19.87 -7.39 7.68
CA GLY A 153 19.91 -5.94 7.86
C GLY A 153 18.53 -5.32 8.05
N SER A 154 18.38 -4.05 7.67
CA SER A 154 17.15 -3.26 7.83
C SER A 154 15.90 -3.94 7.28
N ASP A 155 14.74 -3.57 7.82
CA ASP A 155 13.38 -3.88 7.34
C ASP A 155 12.88 -5.29 7.70
N ALA A 156 13.73 -6.18 8.26
CA ALA A 156 13.37 -7.52 8.67
C ALA A 156 12.86 -7.59 10.13
N ILE A 157 11.96 -6.68 10.52
CA ILE A 157 11.35 -6.62 11.87
C ILE A 157 10.17 -7.58 11.97
N ALA A 158 9.20 -7.46 11.05
CA ALA A 158 8.01 -8.28 11.02
C ALA A 158 8.28 -9.70 10.53
N GLY A 159 9.36 -9.86 9.78
CA GLY A 159 9.78 -11.11 9.16
C GLY A 159 10.40 -10.92 7.79
N VAL A 160 10.56 -12.03 7.08
CA VAL A 160 11.12 -12.05 5.71
C VAL A 160 10.25 -12.89 4.81
N VAL A 161 9.94 -12.40 3.62
CA VAL A 161 9.35 -13.19 2.53
C VAL A 161 10.42 -13.41 1.48
N ASN A 162 10.86 -14.65 1.30
CA ASN A 162 11.85 -15.03 0.31
C ASN A 162 11.20 -15.85 -0.80
N ILE A 163 11.19 -15.31 -2.01
CA ILE A 163 10.62 -15.94 -3.19
C ILE A 163 11.73 -16.73 -3.88
N ILE A 164 11.62 -18.04 -3.84
CA ILE A 164 12.58 -18.94 -4.48
C ILE A 164 12.07 -19.25 -5.88
N LEU A 165 12.87 -18.90 -6.88
CA LEU A 165 12.59 -19.15 -8.30
C LEU A 165 13.03 -20.55 -8.71
N LYS A 166 12.33 -21.12 -9.69
CA LYS A 166 12.65 -22.42 -10.29
C LYS A 166 14.12 -22.51 -10.72
N LYS A 167 14.69 -23.71 -10.58
CA LYS A 167 16.06 -24.04 -10.95
C LYS A 167 16.05 -25.27 -11.87
N ASN A 168 17.04 -25.37 -12.74
CA ASN A 168 17.36 -26.59 -13.49
C ASN A 168 16.15 -27.28 -14.12
N MET A 169 15.27 -26.51 -14.74
CA MET A 169 14.10 -27.03 -15.43
C MET A 169 14.54 -27.68 -16.74
N GLN A 170 14.03 -28.89 -17.02
CA GLN A 170 14.20 -29.58 -18.30
C GLN A 170 12.86 -29.60 -19.04
N GLY A 171 12.86 -29.08 -20.28
CA GLY A 171 11.64 -28.96 -21.07
C GLY A 171 10.86 -27.67 -20.76
N GLY A 172 9.62 -27.61 -21.20
CA GLY A 172 8.78 -26.44 -21.14
C GLY A 172 7.47 -26.63 -20.40
N THR A 173 6.92 -25.51 -19.90
CA THR A 173 5.55 -25.45 -19.39
C THR A 173 4.85 -24.25 -19.99
N ALA A 174 3.68 -24.46 -20.60
CA ALA A 174 2.76 -23.40 -20.99
C ALA A 174 1.52 -23.44 -20.10
N SER A 175 1.09 -22.30 -19.58
CA SER A 175 -0.11 -22.15 -18.76
C SER A 175 -1.04 -21.11 -19.35
N ALA A 176 -2.33 -21.43 -19.39
CA ALA A 176 -3.39 -20.50 -19.73
C ALA A 176 -4.47 -20.54 -18.64
N TYR A 177 -4.87 -19.37 -18.17
CA TYR A 177 -5.84 -19.20 -17.11
C TYR A 177 -6.85 -18.12 -17.46
N VAL A 178 -8.12 -18.38 -17.13
CA VAL A 178 -9.18 -17.37 -17.16
C VAL A 178 -10.08 -17.54 -15.96
N GLY A 179 -10.55 -16.44 -15.40
CA GLY A 179 -11.50 -16.41 -14.29
C GLY A 179 -12.28 -15.11 -14.25
N GLN A 180 -13.42 -15.12 -13.56
CA GLN A 180 -14.26 -13.94 -13.36
C GLN A 180 -15.16 -14.08 -12.15
N ASN A 181 -15.63 -12.95 -11.63
CA ASN A 181 -16.70 -12.92 -10.65
C ASN A 181 -18.04 -13.39 -11.26
N GLU A 182 -18.94 -13.87 -10.44
CA GLU A 182 -20.29 -14.30 -10.84
C GLU A 182 -21.07 -13.19 -11.58
N LYS A 183 -20.80 -11.93 -11.28
CA LYS A 183 -21.39 -10.75 -11.95
C LYS A 183 -20.77 -10.39 -13.30
N ASN A 184 -19.93 -11.27 -13.89
CA ASN A 184 -19.26 -11.08 -15.17
C ASN A 184 -18.26 -9.91 -15.21
N ASP A 185 -17.76 -9.44 -14.07
CA ASP A 185 -16.72 -8.43 -13.93
C ASP A 185 -15.47 -8.99 -13.24
N GLY A 186 -14.46 -8.15 -12.99
CA GLY A 186 -13.20 -8.56 -12.38
C GLY A 186 -12.53 -9.71 -13.14
N LYS A 187 -12.61 -9.70 -14.46
CA LYS A 187 -12.08 -10.77 -15.32
C LYS A 187 -10.57 -10.85 -15.20
N ASN A 188 -10.08 -12.02 -14.80
CA ASN A 188 -8.65 -12.30 -14.72
C ASN A 188 -8.23 -13.23 -15.84
N LYS A 189 -7.11 -12.92 -16.49
CA LYS A 189 -6.46 -13.75 -17.50
C LYS A 189 -4.98 -13.86 -17.17
N ASP A 190 -4.41 -15.03 -17.27
CA ASP A 190 -2.98 -15.25 -17.13
C ASP A 190 -2.48 -16.19 -18.19
N PHE A 191 -1.40 -15.83 -18.83
CA PHE A 191 -0.69 -16.65 -19.78
C PHE A 191 0.78 -16.69 -19.41
N SER A 192 1.36 -17.87 -19.35
CA SER A 192 2.79 -18.00 -19.09
C SER A 192 3.41 -19.14 -19.91
N VAL A 193 4.64 -18.93 -20.33
CA VAL A 193 5.51 -19.95 -20.91
C VAL A 193 6.83 -19.92 -20.18
N THR A 194 7.28 -21.08 -19.72
CA THR A 194 8.62 -21.27 -19.17
C THR A 194 9.31 -22.40 -19.91
N TYR A 195 10.57 -22.23 -20.23
CA TYR A 195 11.37 -23.27 -20.86
C TYR A 195 12.76 -23.31 -20.23
N GLY A 196 13.21 -24.49 -19.90
CA GLY A 196 14.54 -24.73 -19.36
C GLY A 196 15.26 -25.82 -20.10
N ALA A 197 16.54 -25.64 -20.31
CA ALA A 197 17.44 -26.61 -20.89
C ALA A 197 18.81 -26.51 -20.22
N GLY A 198 19.51 -27.63 -20.19
CA GLY A 198 20.86 -27.63 -19.65
C GLY A 198 21.23 -28.98 -19.03
N ASP A 199 22.43 -29.02 -18.50
CA ASP A 199 23.01 -30.14 -17.80
C ASP A 199 23.70 -29.65 -16.51
N GLU A 200 24.56 -30.46 -15.91
CA GLU A 200 25.31 -30.09 -14.70
C GLU A 200 26.38 -29.02 -14.96
N LYS A 201 26.80 -28.81 -16.22
CA LYS A 201 27.80 -27.81 -16.58
C LYS A 201 27.19 -26.46 -16.92
N ALA A 202 26.03 -26.47 -17.56
CA ALA A 202 25.35 -25.24 -17.93
C ALA A 202 23.83 -25.46 -17.98
N SER A 203 23.09 -24.53 -17.42
CA SER A 203 21.63 -24.51 -17.53
C SER A 203 21.13 -23.11 -17.85
N LEU A 204 20.05 -23.05 -18.62
CA LEU A 204 19.35 -21.82 -18.94
C LEU A 204 17.86 -22.02 -18.73
N LEU A 205 17.24 -21.11 -18.03
CA LEU A 205 15.80 -21.01 -17.84
C LEU A 205 15.32 -19.68 -18.40
N PHE A 206 14.29 -19.72 -19.22
CA PHE A 206 13.62 -18.54 -19.78
C PHE A 206 12.14 -18.59 -19.48
N GLY A 207 11.49 -17.43 -19.33
CA GLY A 207 10.03 -17.36 -19.21
C GLY A 207 9.46 -16.01 -19.57
N LEU A 208 8.21 -16.08 -19.99
CA LEU A 208 7.34 -14.94 -20.30
C LEU A 208 6.02 -15.13 -19.56
N THR A 209 5.52 -14.07 -18.95
CA THR A 209 4.19 -14.06 -18.35
C THR A 209 3.43 -12.80 -18.75
N HIS A 210 2.11 -12.96 -18.91
CA HIS A 210 1.19 -11.84 -19.15
C HIS A 210 -0.08 -12.06 -18.33
N THR A 211 -0.30 -11.20 -17.34
CA THR A 211 -1.45 -11.27 -16.44
C THR A 211 -2.30 -10.01 -16.62
N VAL A 212 -3.61 -10.20 -16.74
CA VAL A 212 -4.60 -9.10 -16.79
C VAL A 212 -5.61 -9.33 -15.69
N GLN A 213 -5.84 -8.32 -14.88
CA GLN A 213 -6.89 -8.29 -13.87
C GLN A 213 -7.85 -7.12 -14.19
N GLY A 214 -9.13 -7.44 -14.43
CA GLY A 214 -10.15 -6.47 -14.79
C GLY A 214 -10.64 -5.64 -13.60
N GLU A 215 -11.29 -4.54 -13.90
CA GLU A 215 -11.91 -3.65 -12.92
C GLU A 215 -13.16 -4.25 -12.29
N VAL A 216 -13.49 -3.76 -11.10
CA VAL A 216 -14.78 -3.91 -10.44
C VAL A 216 -15.25 -2.52 -10.00
N TRP A 217 -16.50 -2.18 -10.31
CA TRP A 217 -17.08 -0.89 -9.95
C TRP A 217 -17.73 -0.93 -8.57
N ALA A 218 -17.62 0.17 -7.81
CA ALA A 218 -18.11 0.24 -6.43
C ALA A 218 -19.65 0.16 -6.35
N ASN A 219 -20.36 0.77 -7.29
CA ASN A 219 -21.82 0.78 -7.34
C ASN A 219 -22.44 -0.60 -7.70
N THR A 220 -21.64 -1.57 -8.12
CA THR A 220 -22.14 -2.91 -8.52
C THR A 220 -22.32 -3.87 -7.35
N ARG A 221 -21.92 -3.50 -6.14
CA ARG A 221 -22.02 -4.33 -4.92
C ARG A 221 -22.84 -3.60 -3.85
N PRO A 222 -23.82 -4.27 -3.20
CA PRO A 222 -24.59 -3.63 -2.14
C PRO A 222 -23.74 -3.04 -1.03
N VAL A 223 -22.66 -3.74 -0.64
CA VAL A 223 -21.74 -3.32 0.43
C VAL A 223 -20.99 -2.02 0.10
N THR A 224 -20.84 -1.65 -1.16
CA THR A 224 -20.12 -0.46 -1.62
C THR A 224 -20.93 0.45 -2.52
N SER A 225 -22.23 0.15 -2.73
CA SER A 225 -23.12 0.97 -3.56
C SER A 225 -23.32 2.39 -3.03
N PHE A 226 -23.15 2.58 -1.73
CA PHE A 226 -23.12 3.88 -1.04
C PHE A 226 -22.03 3.85 0.05
N THR A 227 -21.62 5.00 0.50
CA THR A 227 -20.57 5.16 1.52
C THR A 227 -20.82 4.33 2.78
N TYR A 228 -22.05 4.35 3.29
CA TYR A 228 -22.45 3.61 4.49
C TYR A 228 -23.36 2.42 4.17
N GLY A 229 -23.29 1.89 2.96
CA GLY A 229 -24.11 0.78 2.51
C GLY A 229 -25.55 1.19 2.15
N PRO A 230 -26.35 0.24 1.66
CA PRO A 230 -27.67 0.52 1.08
C PRO A 230 -28.70 1.04 2.09
N ASP A 231 -28.56 0.72 3.38
CA ASP A 231 -29.53 1.10 4.42
C ASP A 231 -29.38 2.56 4.88
N HIS A 232 -28.23 3.18 4.58
CA HIS A 232 -27.89 4.56 4.99
C HIS A 232 -27.42 5.39 3.79
N TYR A 233 -28.06 5.24 2.64
CA TYR A 233 -27.62 5.86 1.39
C TYR A 233 -27.52 7.39 1.48
N ALA A 234 -28.45 8.06 2.13
CA ALA A 234 -28.46 9.51 2.20
C ALA A 234 -27.27 10.09 2.97
N ALA A 235 -26.77 9.39 4.00
CA ALA A 235 -25.62 9.82 4.79
C ALA A 235 -24.31 9.79 3.97
N GLY A 236 -24.24 8.96 2.92
CA GLY A 236 -23.08 8.82 2.07
C GLY A 236 -23.04 9.74 0.86
N LEU A 237 -24.05 10.57 0.66
CA LEU A 237 -24.12 11.44 -0.52
C LEU A 237 -23.30 12.72 -0.33
N GLY A 238 -22.48 13.07 -1.31
CA GLY A 238 -21.66 14.28 -1.33
C GLY A 238 -22.22 15.38 -2.23
N GLY A 239 -21.54 16.54 -2.32
CA GLY A 239 -21.94 17.64 -3.18
C GLY A 239 -22.23 17.21 -4.62
N GLY A 240 -23.30 17.72 -5.20
CA GLY A 240 -23.82 17.33 -6.52
C GLY A 240 -23.18 18.06 -7.69
N PRO A 241 -23.59 17.72 -8.91
CA PRO A 241 -23.10 18.36 -10.13
C PRO A 241 -23.73 19.71 -10.43
N TRP A 242 -24.80 20.04 -9.74
CA TRP A 242 -25.51 21.32 -9.84
C TRP A 242 -24.82 22.37 -8.99
N GLY A 243 -24.58 23.56 -9.52
CA GLY A 243 -23.84 24.61 -8.83
C GLY A 243 -24.58 25.17 -7.62
N ARG A 244 -24.17 24.80 -6.43
CA ARG A 244 -24.57 25.48 -5.19
C ARG A 244 -23.87 26.82 -5.09
N ILE A 245 -24.58 27.87 -4.75
CA ILE A 245 -24.05 29.23 -4.60
C ILE A 245 -24.37 29.86 -3.26
N THR A 246 -23.43 30.66 -2.76
CA THR A 246 -23.59 31.51 -1.58
C THR A 246 -22.92 32.88 -1.86
N ALA A 247 -23.13 33.86 -0.99
CA ALA A 247 -22.31 35.07 -1.00
C ALA A 247 -20.86 34.72 -0.62
N VAL A 248 -19.93 35.55 -1.09
CA VAL A 248 -18.51 35.50 -0.69
C VAL A 248 -18.38 36.14 0.68
N ASN A 249 -17.73 35.45 1.61
CA ASN A 249 -17.42 36.03 2.91
C ASN A 249 -16.30 37.07 2.78
N PRO A 250 -16.56 38.38 3.05
CA PRO A 250 -15.56 39.41 2.86
C PRO A 250 -14.34 39.30 3.79
N ALA A 251 -14.49 38.54 4.90
CA ALA A 251 -13.42 38.40 5.88
C ALA A 251 -12.33 37.39 5.43
N ASN A 252 -12.69 36.37 4.61
CA ASN A 252 -11.75 35.28 4.26
C ASN A 252 -11.96 34.69 2.87
N GLY A 253 -12.91 35.22 2.08
CA GLY A 253 -13.23 34.68 0.76
C GLY A 253 -13.98 33.34 0.73
N GLY A 254 -14.29 32.77 1.87
CA GLY A 254 -15.05 31.51 1.98
C GLY A 254 -16.54 31.65 1.71
N SER A 255 -17.29 30.56 1.88
CA SER A 255 -18.75 30.56 1.81
C SER A 255 -19.37 31.34 2.96
N LEU A 256 -20.26 32.25 2.67
CA LEU A 256 -21.04 32.93 3.70
C LEU A 256 -22.37 32.20 3.87
N THR A 257 -22.48 31.40 4.94
CA THR A 257 -23.64 30.56 5.19
C THR A 257 -24.89 31.33 5.60
N ALA A 258 -26.03 30.70 5.50
CA ALA A 258 -27.37 31.23 5.58
C ALA A 258 -27.67 32.22 6.74
N ALA A 259 -27.14 31.99 7.92
CA ALA A 259 -27.41 32.86 9.09
C ALA A 259 -26.76 34.25 8.97
N ALA A 260 -25.56 34.31 8.38
CA ALA A 260 -24.80 35.55 8.22
C ALA A 260 -25.16 36.32 6.93
N SER A 261 -25.74 35.64 5.93
CA SER A 261 -26.09 36.20 4.60
C SER A 261 -27.60 36.43 4.39
N GLY A 262 -28.38 36.39 5.45
CA GLY A 262 -29.85 36.48 5.33
C GLY A 262 -30.48 35.28 4.63
N GLY A 263 -29.80 34.13 4.65
CA GLY A 263 -30.33 32.87 4.08
C GLY A 263 -29.97 32.64 2.61
N PHE A 264 -28.97 33.32 2.07
CA PHE A 264 -28.54 33.12 0.67
C PHE A 264 -27.70 31.85 0.52
N ASN A 265 -28.36 30.74 0.25
CA ASN A 265 -27.77 29.43 -0.02
C ASN A 265 -28.65 28.73 -1.06
N ARG A 266 -28.28 28.78 -2.30
CA ARG A 266 -29.12 28.42 -3.44
C ARG A 266 -28.48 27.34 -4.31
N ILE A 267 -29.33 26.53 -4.94
CA ILE A 267 -28.93 25.56 -5.96
C ILE A 267 -29.95 25.62 -7.13
N LEU A 268 -29.46 25.33 -8.33
CA LEU A 268 -30.28 25.35 -9.53
C LEU A 268 -31.40 24.28 -9.47
N ASN A 269 -32.59 24.63 -9.93
CA ASN A 269 -33.66 23.66 -10.17
C ASN A 269 -33.27 22.72 -11.31
N HIS A 270 -33.47 21.43 -11.14
CA HIS A 270 -33.11 20.39 -12.11
C HIS A 270 -34.00 19.15 -11.96
N THR A 271 -33.98 18.28 -12.95
CA THR A 271 -34.74 17.01 -12.96
C THR A 271 -33.90 15.80 -12.51
N GLY A 272 -32.66 16.02 -12.15
CA GLY A 272 -31.72 14.93 -11.82
C GLY A 272 -31.99 14.23 -10.50
N SER A 273 -31.16 13.22 -10.23
CA SER A 273 -31.11 12.45 -9.00
C SER A 273 -29.68 12.38 -8.46
N TYR A 274 -29.50 11.66 -7.33
CA TYR A 274 -28.15 11.38 -6.80
C TYR A 274 -27.26 10.58 -7.77
N LEU A 275 -27.78 10.13 -8.91
CA LEU A 275 -26.98 9.49 -9.98
C LEU A 275 -26.25 10.51 -10.85
N GLY A 276 -26.54 11.81 -10.70
CA GLY A 276 -25.93 12.87 -11.50
C GLY A 276 -26.55 13.02 -12.90
N ASP A 277 -27.69 12.41 -13.12
CA ASP A 277 -28.49 12.50 -14.34
C ASP A 277 -29.37 13.76 -14.38
N GLY A 278 -30.16 13.91 -15.44
CA GLY A 278 -31.14 14.99 -15.57
C GLY A 278 -30.62 16.24 -16.29
N VAL A 279 -31.48 17.25 -16.30
CA VAL A 279 -31.25 18.53 -16.99
C VAL A 279 -31.53 19.68 -16.04
N GLY A 280 -30.61 20.64 -15.99
CA GLY A 280 -30.78 21.89 -15.24
C GLY A 280 -31.73 22.86 -15.94
N ALA A 281 -32.44 23.65 -15.14
CA ALA A 281 -33.19 24.81 -15.63
C ALA A 281 -32.23 25.88 -16.19
N ASP A 282 -32.73 26.95 -16.77
CA ASP A 282 -31.89 28.09 -17.17
C ASP A 282 -31.19 28.71 -15.97
N SER A 283 -29.88 28.52 -15.91
CA SER A 283 -29.02 28.94 -14.78
C SER A 283 -28.88 30.48 -14.67
N ARG A 284 -29.29 31.25 -15.68
CA ARG A 284 -29.25 32.71 -15.64
C ARG A 284 -30.45 33.32 -14.96
N ASN A 285 -31.55 32.59 -14.86
CA ASN A 285 -32.76 33.08 -14.24
C ASN A 285 -32.76 32.85 -12.73
N PRO A 286 -32.70 33.93 -11.90
CA PRO A 286 -32.68 33.78 -10.43
C PRO A 286 -33.87 33.02 -9.85
N ALA A 287 -35.04 33.03 -10.56
CA ALA A 287 -36.24 32.32 -10.15
C ALA A 287 -36.09 30.79 -10.26
N ASN A 288 -35.11 30.31 -10.99
CA ASN A 288 -34.85 28.89 -11.18
C ASN A 288 -33.93 28.30 -10.08
N TYR A 289 -33.83 28.95 -8.94
CA TYR A 289 -33.02 28.50 -7.82
C TYR A 289 -33.88 28.28 -6.57
N HIS A 290 -33.69 27.14 -5.90
CA HIS A 290 -34.26 26.86 -4.60
C HIS A 290 -33.23 26.89 -3.49
N THR A 291 -33.65 26.87 -2.24
CA THR A 291 -32.75 26.81 -1.09
C THR A 291 -32.12 25.42 -1.03
N TYR A 292 -30.78 25.37 -0.99
CA TYR A 292 -30.06 24.10 -0.85
C TYR A 292 -30.32 23.52 0.55
N ALA A 293 -30.85 22.31 0.59
CA ALA A 293 -31.16 21.56 1.80
C ALA A 293 -30.41 20.21 1.87
N GLY A 294 -29.60 19.88 0.87
CA GLY A 294 -28.90 18.59 0.78
C GLY A 294 -29.87 17.43 0.46
N ALA A 295 -30.97 17.72 -0.25
CA ALA A 295 -31.90 16.69 -0.71
C ALA A 295 -31.25 15.75 -1.73
N ASP A 296 -31.75 14.52 -1.85
CA ASP A 296 -31.19 13.47 -2.73
C ASP A 296 -30.97 13.92 -4.18
N ALA A 297 -31.83 14.81 -4.69
CA ALA A 297 -31.68 15.36 -6.02
C ALA A 297 -30.48 16.31 -6.17
N ASP A 298 -30.12 17.04 -5.09
CA ASP A 298 -29.09 18.07 -5.08
C ASP A 298 -27.68 17.51 -4.86
N VAL A 299 -27.57 16.23 -4.51
CA VAL A 299 -26.32 15.57 -4.10
C VAL A 299 -25.96 14.46 -5.08
N TYR A 300 -24.79 13.90 -4.92
CA TYR A 300 -24.27 12.86 -5.83
C TYR A 300 -23.69 11.66 -5.08
N ASN A 301 -24.04 10.47 -5.55
CA ASN A 301 -23.42 9.25 -5.11
C ASN A 301 -22.09 9.02 -5.87
N SER A 302 -20.99 9.37 -5.25
CA SER A 302 -19.66 9.28 -5.87
C SER A 302 -19.25 7.85 -6.27
N THR A 303 -19.85 6.81 -5.67
CA THR A 303 -19.55 5.41 -5.97
C THR A 303 -19.88 5.02 -7.40
N ASN A 304 -20.80 5.78 -8.05
CA ASN A 304 -21.17 5.56 -9.44
C ASN A 304 -20.02 5.75 -10.43
N GLN A 305 -18.98 6.49 -10.03
CA GLN A 305 -17.80 6.75 -10.85
C GLN A 305 -16.49 6.19 -10.25
N MET A 306 -16.59 5.32 -9.22
CA MET A 306 -15.41 4.80 -8.52
C MET A 306 -15.18 3.32 -8.82
N HIS A 307 -13.93 2.96 -9.06
CA HIS A 307 -13.53 1.57 -9.02
C HIS A 307 -13.56 1.05 -7.57
N LEU A 308 -14.04 -0.17 -7.37
CA LEU A 308 -13.84 -0.96 -6.17
C LEU A 308 -12.52 -1.73 -6.24
N ALA A 309 -12.20 -2.24 -7.42
CA ALA A 309 -10.89 -2.80 -7.73
C ALA A 309 -10.41 -2.26 -9.07
N ALA A 310 -9.27 -1.61 -9.06
CA ALA A 310 -8.62 -1.04 -10.22
C ALA A 310 -8.13 -2.12 -11.20
N PRO A 311 -8.24 -1.93 -12.53
CA PRO A 311 -7.64 -2.83 -13.51
C PRO A 311 -6.11 -2.79 -13.43
N ASN A 312 -5.50 -3.95 -13.73
CA ASN A 312 -4.05 -4.12 -13.69
C ASN A 312 -3.60 -5.06 -14.81
N LYS A 313 -2.50 -4.72 -15.50
CA LYS A 313 -1.83 -5.59 -16.47
C LYS A 313 -0.37 -5.71 -16.08
N LEU A 314 0.15 -6.93 -16.09
CA LEU A 314 1.55 -7.20 -15.84
C LEU A 314 2.11 -8.06 -16.97
N THR A 315 3.20 -7.60 -17.57
CA THR A 315 3.97 -8.39 -18.52
C THR A 315 5.39 -8.54 -17.98
N SER A 316 5.89 -9.76 -17.90
CA SER A 316 7.22 -10.02 -17.37
C SER A 316 7.98 -10.98 -18.26
N ILE A 317 9.27 -10.69 -18.44
CA ILE A 317 10.25 -11.56 -19.11
C ILE A 317 11.37 -11.80 -18.12
N PHE A 318 11.83 -13.03 -18.05
CA PHE A 318 12.97 -13.35 -17.21
C PHE A 318 13.86 -14.41 -17.85
N THR A 319 15.10 -14.42 -17.41
CA THR A 319 16.07 -15.48 -17.72
C THR A 319 16.93 -15.76 -16.50
N LYS A 320 17.30 -17.02 -16.31
CA LYS A 320 18.26 -17.45 -15.31
C LYS A 320 19.26 -18.40 -15.97
N GLY A 321 20.53 -18.14 -15.78
CA GLY A 321 21.62 -18.98 -16.27
C GLY A 321 22.50 -19.45 -15.14
N GLU A 322 22.97 -20.71 -15.21
CA GLU A 322 24.00 -21.26 -14.34
C GLU A 322 25.07 -21.89 -15.21
N ILE A 323 26.33 -21.62 -14.95
CA ILE A 323 27.48 -22.18 -15.68
C ILE A 323 28.53 -22.64 -14.68
N ALA A 324 28.89 -23.92 -14.73
CA ALA A 324 30.00 -24.46 -13.96
C ALA A 324 31.33 -23.96 -14.54
N LEU A 325 32.20 -23.50 -13.67
CA LEU A 325 33.54 -23.01 -13.96
C LEU A 325 34.59 -23.93 -13.32
N PRO A 326 35.88 -23.81 -13.68
CA PRO A 326 36.94 -24.55 -12.99
C PRO A 326 36.97 -24.32 -11.48
N TYR A 327 37.58 -25.22 -10.74
CA TYR A 327 37.82 -25.12 -9.29
C TYR A 327 36.52 -25.16 -8.43
N ASN A 328 35.52 -25.99 -8.80
CA ASN A 328 34.26 -26.12 -8.12
C ASN A 328 33.51 -24.77 -7.97
N THR A 329 33.68 -23.93 -8.97
CA THR A 329 33.05 -22.63 -9.01
C THR A 329 31.90 -22.63 -10.01
N ARG A 330 30.89 -21.81 -9.79
CA ARG A 330 29.79 -21.59 -10.74
C ARG A 330 29.42 -20.11 -10.82
N LEU A 331 29.03 -19.69 -11.99
CA LEU A 331 28.42 -18.39 -12.23
C LEU A 331 26.90 -18.59 -12.30
N VAL A 332 26.18 -17.87 -11.46
CA VAL A 332 24.72 -17.83 -11.45
C VAL A 332 24.27 -16.43 -11.84
N THR A 333 23.40 -16.32 -12.83
CA THR A 333 22.88 -15.03 -13.31
C THR A 333 21.37 -15.07 -13.37
N THR A 334 20.71 -13.96 -13.01
CA THR A 334 19.26 -13.79 -13.16
C THR A 334 19.01 -12.40 -13.74
N ALA A 335 18.17 -12.31 -14.76
CA ALA A 335 17.67 -11.04 -15.26
C ALA A 335 16.15 -11.11 -15.41
N MET A 336 15.45 -10.09 -14.93
CA MET A 336 14.01 -9.99 -14.98
C MET A 336 13.62 -8.56 -15.35
N PHE A 337 12.65 -8.45 -16.26
CA PHE A 337 11.98 -7.20 -16.58
C PHE A 337 10.48 -7.41 -16.42
N ALA A 338 9.83 -6.50 -15.71
CA ALA A 338 8.38 -6.50 -15.53
C ALA A 338 7.83 -5.10 -15.78
N GLN A 339 6.80 -5.01 -16.63
CA GLN A 339 6.03 -3.78 -16.85
C GLN A 339 4.62 -3.99 -16.31
N ARG A 340 4.19 -3.07 -15.45
CA ARG A 340 2.85 -3.03 -14.89
C ARG A 340 2.14 -1.76 -15.33
N ASP A 341 0.95 -1.92 -15.95
CA ASP A 341 0.02 -0.85 -16.25
C ASP A 341 -1.19 -0.98 -15.35
N SER A 342 -1.54 0.06 -14.64
CA SER A 342 -2.73 0.13 -13.79
C SER A 342 -3.46 1.45 -14.02
N SER A 343 -4.78 1.44 -13.86
CA SER A 343 -5.63 2.61 -14.01
C SER A 343 -6.64 2.64 -12.89
N ARG A 344 -6.82 3.79 -12.28
CA ARG A 344 -7.90 3.98 -11.30
C ARG A 344 -8.84 5.08 -11.75
N GLN A 345 -10.10 4.92 -11.40
CA GLN A 345 -11.08 5.99 -11.56
C GLN A 345 -11.75 6.29 -10.22
N ILE A 346 -11.84 7.57 -9.91
CA ILE A 346 -12.64 8.10 -8.81
C ILE A 346 -13.56 9.19 -9.33
N ALA A 347 -14.58 9.55 -8.55
CA ALA A 347 -15.55 10.54 -8.96
C ALA A 347 -14.93 11.89 -9.30
N GLY A 348 -15.59 12.62 -10.19
CA GLY A 348 -15.20 13.96 -10.61
C GLY A 348 -14.87 14.88 -9.46
N TYR A 349 -14.10 15.93 -9.72
CA TYR A 349 -13.53 16.77 -8.66
C TYR A 349 -14.61 17.49 -7.82
N PRO A 350 -14.56 17.45 -6.47
CA PRO A 350 -15.49 18.20 -5.60
C PRO A 350 -15.02 19.68 -5.49
N LEU A 351 -15.22 20.42 -6.56
CA LEU A 351 -14.73 21.79 -6.73
C LEU A 351 -15.51 22.78 -5.87
N THR A 352 -14.78 23.68 -5.21
CA THR A 352 -15.33 24.85 -4.54
C THR A 352 -14.53 26.10 -4.91
N SER A 353 -15.10 27.28 -4.72
CA SER A 353 -14.39 28.55 -4.94
C SER A 353 -13.05 28.63 -4.18
N THR A 354 -12.93 27.95 -3.06
CA THR A 354 -11.74 27.96 -2.18
C THR A 354 -11.01 26.63 -2.18
N THR A 355 -11.15 25.83 -3.24
CA THR A 355 -10.39 24.56 -3.40
C THR A 355 -8.89 24.76 -3.17
N GLN A 356 -8.33 25.85 -3.69
CA GLN A 356 -7.00 26.35 -3.32
C GLN A 356 -7.15 27.69 -2.60
N ALA A 357 -6.93 27.69 -1.29
CA ALA A 357 -7.10 28.87 -0.46
C ALA A 357 -6.20 30.04 -0.90
N ALA A 358 -4.99 29.75 -1.39
CA ALA A 358 -4.06 30.74 -1.91
C ALA A 358 -4.47 31.31 -3.27
N TYR A 359 -5.39 30.64 -3.98
CA TYR A 359 -5.87 31.07 -5.30
C TYR A 359 -7.37 30.80 -5.46
N PRO A 360 -8.22 31.54 -4.73
CA PRO A 360 -9.66 31.37 -4.78
C PRO A 360 -10.21 31.81 -6.15
N VAL A 361 -11.27 31.13 -6.59
CA VAL A 361 -11.96 31.39 -7.87
C VAL A 361 -13.44 31.58 -7.59
N TYR A 362 -13.99 32.72 -8.00
CA TYR A 362 -15.41 33.05 -7.80
C TYR A 362 -16.10 33.19 -9.14
N ILE A 363 -17.43 33.15 -9.15
CA ILE A 363 -18.24 33.58 -10.29
C ILE A 363 -18.30 35.12 -10.21
N ASP A 364 -17.64 35.81 -11.14
CA ASP A 364 -17.56 37.27 -11.16
C ASP A 364 -18.95 37.93 -11.30
N LYS A 365 -19.16 39.02 -10.63
CA LYS A 365 -20.40 39.80 -10.72
C LYS A 365 -20.74 40.29 -12.14
N ASN A 366 -19.75 40.39 -13.02
CA ASN A 366 -19.92 40.76 -14.41
C ASN A 366 -19.90 39.54 -15.35
N SER A 367 -19.91 38.29 -14.81
CA SER A 367 -20.02 37.10 -15.61
C SER A 367 -21.42 36.98 -16.19
N TYR A 368 -21.50 36.64 -17.46
CA TYR A 368 -22.77 36.38 -18.16
C TYR A 368 -23.60 35.28 -17.45
N TYR A 369 -22.95 34.32 -16.86
CA TYR A 369 -23.58 33.20 -16.14
C TYR A 369 -23.85 33.43 -14.65
N ASN A 370 -23.61 34.64 -14.15
CA ASN A 370 -23.96 34.97 -12.77
C ASN A 370 -25.44 35.40 -12.66
N PRO A 371 -26.35 34.54 -12.09
CA PRO A 371 -27.77 34.84 -12.02
C PRO A 371 -28.12 36.03 -11.10
N TYR A 372 -27.21 36.45 -10.25
CA TYR A 372 -27.35 37.59 -9.32
C TYR A 372 -26.32 38.68 -9.61
N GLY A 373 -25.71 38.64 -10.80
CA GLY A 373 -24.70 39.62 -11.23
C GLY A 373 -25.29 40.86 -11.87
N ASN A 374 -24.39 41.71 -12.32
CA ASN A 374 -24.70 43.03 -12.93
C ASN A 374 -25.42 42.92 -14.28
N GLN A 375 -25.40 41.76 -14.95
CA GLN A 375 -26.01 41.58 -16.26
C GLN A 375 -27.44 41.02 -16.22
N VAL A 376 -27.98 40.75 -15.02
CA VAL A 376 -29.35 40.24 -14.83
C VAL A 376 -30.20 41.34 -14.20
N ALA A 377 -31.19 41.85 -14.92
CA ALA A 377 -32.06 42.90 -14.46
C ALA A 377 -32.85 42.50 -13.20
N GLY A 378 -32.86 43.32 -12.19
CA GLY A 378 -33.64 43.08 -10.95
C GLY A 378 -33.08 42.04 -9.98
N ALA A 379 -31.95 41.40 -10.26
CA ALA A 379 -31.37 40.36 -9.42
C ALA A 379 -30.74 40.86 -8.09
N GLY A 380 -30.44 42.16 -7.97
CA GLY A 380 -30.24 42.89 -6.72
C GLY A 380 -28.92 42.70 -5.98
N LEU A 381 -28.07 41.71 -6.28
CA LEU A 381 -26.85 41.50 -5.46
C LEU A 381 -25.60 42.19 -6.06
N GLY A 382 -25.42 42.16 -7.38
CA GLY A 382 -24.25 42.78 -8.06
C GLY A 382 -22.90 42.39 -7.43
N GLN A 383 -22.79 41.17 -6.94
CA GLN A 383 -21.60 40.70 -6.20
C GLN A 383 -21.08 39.39 -6.74
N ASP A 384 -19.83 39.09 -6.48
CA ASP A 384 -19.23 37.81 -6.77
C ASP A 384 -19.90 36.70 -5.97
N LEU A 385 -20.00 35.51 -6.57
CA LEU A 385 -20.59 34.35 -5.88
C LEU A 385 -19.53 33.30 -5.56
N TRP A 386 -19.60 32.80 -4.35
CA TRP A 386 -18.95 31.54 -3.97
C TRP A 386 -19.78 30.37 -4.52
N PHE A 387 -19.12 29.32 -5.01
CA PHE A 387 -19.79 28.15 -5.54
C PHE A 387 -19.19 26.85 -5.03
N ALA A 388 -19.99 25.77 -5.05
CA ALA A 388 -19.55 24.39 -4.90
C ALA A 388 -20.21 23.53 -5.97
N ARG A 389 -19.44 22.67 -6.61
CA ARG A 389 -19.91 21.75 -7.63
C ARG A 389 -18.98 20.55 -7.77
N ARG A 390 -19.57 19.36 -8.02
CA ARG A 390 -18.80 18.20 -8.46
C ARG A 390 -18.78 18.11 -10.00
N THR A 391 -17.58 18.03 -10.57
CA THR A 391 -17.38 17.98 -12.04
C THR A 391 -17.46 16.54 -12.55
N ILE A 392 -18.66 15.95 -12.51
CA ILE A 392 -18.90 14.55 -12.87
C ILE A 392 -18.71 14.25 -14.35
N GLU A 393 -18.70 15.25 -15.21
CA GLU A 393 -18.50 15.13 -16.66
C GLU A 393 -17.13 14.57 -17.00
N VAL A 394 -16.15 14.84 -16.15
CA VAL A 394 -14.79 14.34 -16.29
C VAL A 394 -14.40 13.66 -14.95
N PRO A 395 -14.56 12.34 -14.85
CA PRO A 395 -14.07 11.59 -13.71
C PRO A 395 -12.56 11.77 -13.55
N ARG A 396 -12.08 11.69 -12.32
CA ARG A 396 -10.64 11.69 -12.09
C ARG A 396 -10.08 10.31 -12.38
N VAL A 397 -9.29 10.21 -13.43
CA VAL A 397 -8.60 8.98 -13.82
C VAL A 397 -7.10 9.19 -13.62
N THR A 398 -6.42 8.20 -13.07
CA THR A 398 -4.96 8.17 -13.01
C THR A 398 -4.47 6.86 -13.61
N ASP A 399 -3.68 6.96 -14.65
CA ASP A 399 -2.94 5.84 -15.24
C ASP A 399 -1.54 5.81 -14.65
N ASN A 400 -1.05 4.62 -14.36
CA ASN A 400 0.29 4.40 -13.82
C ASN A 400 0.95 3.26 -14.59
N THR A 401 2.06 3.56 -15.27
CA THR A 401 2.96 2.57 -15.86
C THR A 401 4.22 2.50 -15.03
N SER A 402 4.61 1.30 -14.62
CA SER A 402 5.80 1.03 -13.80
C SER A 402 6.63 -0.08 -14.41
N ASP A 403 7.88 0.22 -14.72
CA ASP A 403 8.89 -0.70 -15.24
C ASP A 403 9.81 -1.12 -14.10
N THR A 404 9.98 -2.42 -13.90
CA THR A 404 10.90 -3.02 -12.91
C THR A 404 11.96 -3.83 -13.64
N LEU A 405 13.23 -3.52 -13.38
CA LEU A 405 14.39 -4.27 -13.86
C LEU A 405 15.16 -4.85 -12.68
N HIS A 406 15.41 -6.15 -12.74
CA HIS A 406 16.30 -6.85 -11.81
C HIS A 406 17.39 -7.58 -12.59
N ILE A 407 18.63 -7.38 -12.18
CA ILE A 407 19.79 -8.12 -12.68
C ILE A 407 20.60 -8.58 -11.47
N ASP A 408 20.93 -9.86 -11.44
CA ASP A 408 21.71 -10.49 -10.39
C ASP A 408 22.78 -11.36 -11.04
N ALA A 409 24.02 -11.27 -10.53
CA ALA A 409 25.12 -12.13 -10.89
C ALA A 409 25.88 -12.55 -9.63
N ALA A 410 26.07 -13.84 -9.46
CA ALA A 410 26.79 -14.43 -8.34
C ALA A 410 27.86 -15.41 -8.84
N LEU A 411 29.06 -15.26 -8.34
CA LEU A 411 30.13 -16.25 -8.45
C LEU A 411 30.16 -17.00 -7.11
N GLU A 412 29.91 -18.30 -7.16
CA GLU A 412 29.81 -19.17 -6.00
C GLU A 412 30.82 -20.31 -6.13
N GLY A 413 31.38 -20.75 -5.02
CA GLY A 413 32.30 -21.88 -5.04
C GLY A 413 32.36 -22.61 -3.71
N GLU A 414 32.93 -23.81 -3.79
CA GLU A 414 33.11 -24.71 -2.65
C GLU A 414 34.58 -25.10 -2.57
N PHE A 415 35.10 -25.18 -1.36
CA PHE A 415 36.45 -25.67 -1.09
C PHE A 415 36.48 -26.38 0.28
N GLU A 416 37.55 -27.13 0.50
CA GLU A 416 37.80 -27.73 1.79
C GLU A 416 38.93 -27.01 2.52
N MET A 417 38.69 -26.73 3.81
CA MET A 417 39.75 -26.23 4.71
C MET A 417 39.83 -27.15 5.91
N ARG A 418 40.96 -27.78 6.12
CA ARG A 418 41.16 -28.79 7.17
C ARG A 418 40.19 -29.98 7.07
N SER A 419 39.86 -30.42 5.86
CA SER A 419 38.88 -31.46 5.53
C SER A 419 37.45 -31.13 5.97
N LEU A 420 37.13 -29.89 6.21
CA LEU A 420 35.78 -29.38 6.49
C LEU A 420 35.32 -28.56 5.30
N PRO A 421 34.03 -28.67 4.95
CA PRO A 421 33.48 -28.01 3.76
C PRO A 421 33.25 -26.51 4.01
N TRP A 422 33.65 -25.71 3.02
CA TRP A 422 33.46 -24.27 3.00
C TRP A 422 32.80 -23.86 1.69
N ASN A 423 31.90 -22.89 1.77
CA ASN A 423 31.22 -22.27 0.64
C ASN A 423 31.51 -20.78 0.66
N TRP A 424 31.70 -20.19 -0.51
CA TRP A 424 31.84 -18.76 -0.69
C TRP A 424 30.97 -18.25 -1.82
N SER A 425 30.56 -16.99 -1.74
CA SER A 425 29.79 -16.32 -2.77
C SER A 425 30.20 -14.85 -2.85
N VAL A 426 30.41 -14.36 -4.06
CA VAL A 426 30.53 -12.92 -4.33
C VAL A 426 29.46 -12.58 -5.35
N SER A 427 28.61 -11.62 -5.01
CA SER A 427 27.47 -11.30 -5.86
C SER A 427 27.24 -9.80 -5.96
N TYR A 428 26.63 -9.41 -7.07
CA TYR A 428 26.10 -8.08 -7.28
C TYR A 428 24.68 -8.18 -7.80
N ASN A 429 23.75 -7.49 -7.15
CA ASN A 429 22.40 -7.33 -7.66
C ASN A 429 22.05 -5.87 -7.88
N TYR A 430 21.35 -5.62 -8.98
CA TYR A 430 20.88 -4.31 -9.40
C TYR A 430 19.38 -4.37 -9.61
N ASN A 431 18.68 -3.53 -8.88
CA ASN A 431 17.24 -3.39 -8.99
C ASN A 431 16.90 -1.94 -9.35
N LYS A 432 15.99 -1.76 -10.28
CA LYS A 432 15.50 -0.45 -10.68
C LYS A 432 14.00 -0.50 -10.92
N VAL A 433 13.29 0.45 -10.35
CA VAL A 433 11.89 0.74 -10.66
C VAL A 433 11.82 2.15 -11.21
N GLU A 434 11.13 2.32 -12.32
CA GLU A 434 10.76 3.63 -12.88
C GLU A 434 9.29 3.63 -13.23
N GLY A 435 8.59 4.70 -12.87
CA GLY A 435 7.17 4.82 -13.16
C GLY A 435 6.79 6.20 -13.66
N LYS A 436 5.67 6.22 -14.36
CA LYS A 436 5.02 7.43 -14.87
C LYS A 436 3.55 7.38 -14.48
N THR A 437 3.05 8.50 -14.00
CA THR A 437 1.61 8.70 -13.80
C THR A 437 1.12 9.75 -14.78
N ALA A 438 -0.07 9.51 -15.34
CA ALA A 438 -0.84 10.48 -16.07
C ALA A 438 -2.22 10.59 -15.41
N SER A 439 -2.64 11.79 -15.05
CA SER A 439 -3.92 12.02 -14.39
C SER A 439 -4.76 13.02 -15.19
N GLN A 440 -6.08 12.82 -15.19
CA GLN A 440 -7.07 13.72 -15.77
C GLN A 440 -8.21 13.95 -14.78
N GLY A 441 -9.00 15.00 -15.02
CA GLY A 441 -10.15 15.35 -14.17
C GLY A 441 -9.86 16.34 -13.07
N ASP A 442 -8.63 16.82 -12.95
CA ASP A 442 -8.27 18.02 -12.20
C ASP A 442 -8.49 19.28 -13.04
N LEU A 443 -8.54 20.44 -12.39
CA LEU A 443 -8.83 21.72 -13.05
C LEU A 443 -7.62 22.66 -13.00
N ASN A 444 -7.45 23.40 -14.08
CA ASN A 444 -6.58 24.56 -14.18
C ASN A 444 -7.30 25.79 -13.61
N LEU A 445 -6.93 26.19 -12.39
CA LEU A 445 -7.58 27.29 -11.71
C LEU A 445 -7.32 28.64 -12.36
N LEU A 446 -6.22 28.82 -13.13
CA LEU A 446 -5.95 30.03 -13.89
C LEU A 446 -7.00 30.18 -15.00
N ASN A 447 -7.21 29.09 -15.77
CA ASN A 447 -8.21 29.07 -16.83
C ASN A 447 -9.63 29.16 -16.28
N LEU A 448 -9.90 28.45 -15.17
CA LEU A 448 -11.19 28.49 -14.50
C LEU A 448 -11.53 29.91 -14.03
N LYS A 449 -10.57 30.65 -13.47
CA LYS A 449 -10.76 32.05 -13.05
C LYS A 449 -11.10 32.96 -14.21
N GLN A 450 -10.49 32.74 -15.37
CA GLN A 450 -10.83 33.45 -16.59
C GLN A 450 -12.23 33.07 -17.11
N ALA A 451 -12.56 31.76 -17.13
CA ALA A 451 -13.82 31.24 -17.63
C ALA A 451 -15.05 31.67 -16.80
N LEU A 452 -14.85 31.91 -15.50
CA LEU A 452 -15.86 32.42 -14.55
C LEU A 452 -15.78 33.95 -14.36
N GLY A 453 -14.82 34.59 -14.96
CA GLY A 453 -14.62 36.04 -14.93
C GLY A 453 -15.67 36.83 -15.72
N PRO A 454 -15.43 38.14 -15.92
CA PRO A 454 -16.30 38.95 -16.74
C PRO A 454 -16.53 38.33 -18.12
N SER A 455 -17.77 38.25 -18.55
CA SER A 455 -18.14 37.71 -19.87
C SER A 455 -19.46 38.35 -20.35
N PHE A 456 -19.68 38.35 -21.64
CA PHE A 456 -20.83 39.00 -22.24
C PHE A 456 -21.32 38.25 -23.52
N MET A 457 -22.57 38.48 -23.91
CA MET A 457 -23.08 38.02 -25.19
C MET A 457 -22.59 38.98 -26.29
N ASN A 458 -21.81 38.47 -27.24
CA ASN A 458 -21.32 39.25 -28.38
C ASN A 458 -22.38 39.40 -29.47
N ALA A 459 -22.10 40.21 -30.49
CA ALA A 459 -23.02 40.49 -31.60
C ALA A 459 -23.40 39.25 -32.42
N SER A 460 -22.63 38.17 -32.34
CA SER A 460 -22.90 36.89 -33.01
C SER A 460 -23.73 35.93 -32.16
N GLY A 461 -24.21 36.33 -30.99
CA GLY A 461 -24.97 35.51 -30.08
C GLY A 461 -24.12 34.47 -29.33
N VAL A 462 -22.81 34.67 -29.24
CA VAL A 462 -21.88 33.78 -28.52
C VAL A 462 -21.42 34.46 -27.22
N VAL A 463 -21.41 33.70 -26.10
CA VAL A 463 -20.87 34.22 -24.87
C VAL A 463 -19.34 34.27 -24.96
N GLN A 464 -18.76 35.43 -24.64
CA GLN A 464 -17.34 35.70 -24.78
C GLN A 464 -16.75 36.26 -23.47
N CYS A 465 -15.55 35.81 -23.11
CA CYS A 465 -14.83 36.35 -21.93
C CYS A 465 -14.43 37.81 -22.15
N GLY A 466 -14.30 38.55 -21.04
CA GLY A 466 -13.97 39.98 -21.06
C GLY A 466 -15.20 40.86 -20.99
N THR A 467 -15.05 42.11 -21.46
CA THR A 467 -16.13 43.11 -21.53
C THR A 467 -16.32 43.53 -22.99
N PRO A 468 -17.45 44.18 -23.35
CA PRO A 468 -17.64 44.69 -24.69
C PRO A 468 -16.53 45.62 -25.14
N GLY A 469 -15.93 46.40 -24.23
CA GLY A 469 -14.81 47.32 -24.51
C GLY A 469 -13.43 46.64 -24.52
N ALA A 470 -13.29 45.42 -23.94
CA ALA A 470 -12.05 44.67 -23.87
C ALA A 470 -12.35 43.15 -23.97
N PRO A 471 -12.79 42.68 -25.16
CA PRO A 471 -13.12 41.30 -25.38
C PRO A 471 -11.85 40.42 -25.40
N ILE A 472 -11.91 39.23 -24.80
CA ILE A 472 -10.86 38.21 -24.89
C ILE A 472 -11.21 37.30 -26.08
N ALA A 473 -10.24 36.98 -26.92
CA ALA A 473 -10.47 36.13 -28.09
C ALA A 473 -11.03 34.75 -27.67
N LEU A 474 -12.01 34.23 -28.40
CA LEU A 474 -12.62 32.93 -28.14
C LEU A 474 -11.63 31.77 -28.20
N THR A 475 -10.50 31.93 -28.90
CA THR A 475 -9.40 30.97 -28.92
C THR A 475 -8.56 31.00 -27.65
N SER A 476 -8.65 32.05 -26.84
CA SER A 476 -7.84 32.24 -25.62
C SER A 476 -8.63 32.07 -24.35
N CYS A 477 -9.95 32.13 -24.38
CA CYS A 477 -10.81 31.93 -23.23
C CYS A 477 -12.19 31.42 -23.66
N THR A 478 -12.65 30.34 -22.99
CA THR A 478 -14.00 29.82 -23.14
C THR A 478 -14.77 30.04 -21.85
N PRO A 479 -15.86 30.80 -21.83
CA PRO A 479 -16.69 31.00 -20.67
C PRO A 479 -17.32 29.68 -20.23
N PHE A 480 -17.40 29.43 -18.91
CA PHE A 480 -17.93 28.19 -18.36
C PHE A 480 -19.20 28.44 -17.53
N ASN A 481 -20.31 27.82 -17.97
CA ASN A 481 -21.52 27.79 -17.16
C ASN A 481 -21.45 26.75 -16.05
N ILE A 482 -20.76 27.08 -14.97
CA ILE A 482 -20.50 26.14 -13.86
C ILE A 482 -21.77 25.84 -13.06
N LEU A 483 -22.83 26.63 -13.19
CA LEU A 483 -24.09 26.46 -12.44
C LEU A 483 -25.09 25.56 -13.16
N GLY A 484 -24.98 25.40 -14.46
CA GLY A 484 -25.94 24.67 -15.28
C GLY A 484 -25.86 23.14 -15.20
N GLY A 485 -24.96 22.60 -14.41
CA GLY A 485 -24.75 21.15 -14.28
C GLY A 485 -24.16 20.52 -15.57
N PRO A 486 -24.19 19.16 -15.66
CA PRO A 486 -23.64 18.44 -16.81
C PRO A 486 -24.27 18.83 -18.16
N SER A 487 -25.59 19.13 -18.16
CA SER A 487 -26.31 19.51 -19.38
C SER A 487 -25.88 20.85 -20.00
N ALA A 488 -25.21 21.71 -19.24
CA ALA A 488 -24.72 23.01 -19.69
C ALA A 488 -23.19 23.05 -19.89
N SER A 489 -22.49 21.97 -19.60
CA SER A 489 -21.03 21.86 -19.75
C SER A 489 -20.68 21.50 -21.21
N THR A 490 -20.13 22.47 -21.95
CA THR A 490 -19.72 22.19 -23.33
C THR A 490 -18.34 21.52 -23.36
N PRO A 491 -18.05 20.68 -24.39
CA PRO A 491 -16.72 20.07 -24.53
C PRO A 491 -15.59 21.10 -24.63
N GLU A 492 -15.85 22.28 -25.20
CA GLU A 492 -14.89 23.37 -25.33
C GLU A 492 -14.56 23.97 -23.96
N ALA A 493 -15.59 24.26 -23.14
CA ALA A 493 -15.42 24.80 -21.80
C ALA A 493 -14.67 23.78 -20.90
N LEU A 494 -15.04 22.51 -20.97
CA LEU A 494 -14.34 21.45 -20.21
C LEU A 494 -12.87 21.34 -20.63
N ARG A 495 -12.56 21.28 -21.93
CA ARG A 495 -11.17 21.28 -22.41
C ARG A 495 -10.37 22.51 -21.96
N TYR A 496 -11.01 23.66 -21.85
CA TYR A 496 -10.36 24.89 -21.42
C TYR A 496 -10.02 24.89 -19.92
N VAL A 497 -10.93 24.37 -19.09
CA VAL A 497 -10.76 24.42 -17.62
C VAL A 497 -10.13 23.19 -17.00
N MET A 498 -10.15 22.02 -17.70
CA MET A 498 -9.50 20.83 -17.21
C MET A 498 -7.97 20.89 -17.36
N ALA A 499 -7.26 20.16 -16.53
CA ALA A 499 -5.83 20.03 -16.57
C ALA A 499 -5.42 18.55 -16.48
N ASP A 500 -4.48 18.18 -17.34
CA ASP A 500 -3.83 16.88 -17.25
C ASP A 500 -2.62 16.97 -16.31
N GLY A 501 -2.52 16.06 -15.37
CA GLY A 501 -1.38 15.91 -14.48
C GLY A 501 -0.42 14.86 -15.00
N GLN A 502 0.87 15.04 -14.74
CA GLN A 502 1.90 14.07 -15.06
C GLN A 502 2.89 13.99 -13.89
N GLY A 503 3.42 12.82 -13.64
CA GLY A 503 4.47 12.65 -12.64
C GLY A 503 5.38 11.50 -13.02
N THR A 504 6.60 11.55 -12.53
CA THR A 504 7.58 10.47 -12.67
C THR A 504 8.15 10.12 -11.33
N TYR A 505 8.45 8.84 -11.14
CA TYR A 505 9.07 8.37 -9.90
C TYR A 505 9.99 7.20 -10.20
N GLY A 506 10.88 6.93 -9.27
CA GLY A 506 11.76 5.77 -9.42
C GLY A 506 12.65 5.54 -8.21
N SER A 507 13.15 4.32 -8.13
CA SER A 507 14.09 3.89 -7.12
C SER A 507 15.10 2.91 -7.73
N THR A 508 16.33 2.97 -7.24
CA THR A 508 17.40 2.07 -7.65
C THR A 508 18.13 1.56 -6.41
N ILE A 509 18.36 0.25 -6.36
CA ILE A 509 19.17 -0.42 -5.35
C ILE A 509 20.29 -1.18 -6.06
N GLY A 510 21.54 -0.82 -5.80
CA GLY A 510 22.72 -1.59 -6.17
C GLY A 510 23.31 -2.21 -4.91
N ASN A 511 23.52 -3.53 -4.91
CA ASN A 511 23.97 -4.26 -3.73
C ASN A 511 25.09 -5.26 -4.11
N ALA A 512 26.27 -5.12 -3.49
CA ALA A 512 27.39 -6.05 -3.61
C ALA A 512 27.55 -6.81 -2.29
N ASN A 513 27.67 -8.13 -2.37
CA ASN A 513 27.85 -9.01 -1.21
C ASN A 513 29.06 -9.93 -1.41
N ALA A 514 29.73 -10.22 -0.33
CA ALA A 514 30.73 -11.28 -0.25
C ALA A 514 30.46 -12.11 1.01
N ASP A 515 30.12 -13.36 0.82
CA ASP A 515 29.69 -14.28 1.88
C ASP A 515 30.61 -15.48 1.95
N LEU A 516 30.90 -15.96 3.15
CA LEU A 516 31.68 -17.15 3.44
C LEU A 516 30.95 -17.96 4.52
N SER A 517 30.73 -19.25 4.29
CA SER A 517 30.13 -20.15 5.30
C SER A 517 30.82 -21.51 5.29
N GLY A 518 30.89 -22.15 6.44
CA GLY A 518 31.51 -23.45 6.56
C GLY A 518 31.50 -24.03 7.97
N GLU A 519 32.29 -25.07 8.18
CA GLU A 519 32.49 -25.71 9.47
C GLU A 519 33.86 -25.34 10.03
N LEU A 520 33.92 -24.85 11.29
CA LEU A 520 35.17 -24.44 11.94
C LEU A 520 35.92 -25.61 12.57
N PHE A 521 35.25 -26.39 13.39
CA PHE A 521 35.73 -27.58 14.07
C PHE A 521 34.54 -28.43 14.56
N THR A 522 34.82 -29.69 14.93
CA THR A 522 33.81 -30.64 15.37
C THR A 522 33.85 -30.79 16.89
N LEU A 523 32.72 -30.55 17.54
CA LEU A 523 32.43 -30.86 18.94
C LEU A 523 31.88 -32.29 19.05
N PRO A 524 31.82 -32.89 20.25
CA PRO A 524 31.18 -34.19 20.44
C PRO A 524 29.73 -34.27 19.92
N ALA A 525 29.02 -33.13 19.91
CA ALA A 525 27.64 -33.03 19.42
C ALA A 525 27.53 -32.75 17.92
N GLY A 526 28.62 -32.44 17.22
CA GLY A 526 28.64 -32.11 15.80
C GLY A 526 29.55 -30.95 15.44
N ALA A 527 29.60 -30.59 14.15
CA ALA A 527 30.42 -29.49 13.66
C ALA A 527 29.85 -28.13 14.07
N VAL A 528 30.72 -27.19 14.44
CA VAL A 528 30.35 -25.79 14.66
C VAL A 528 30.32 -25.12 13.31
N GLY A 529 29.11 -24.73 12.89
CA GLY A 529 28.86 -23.98 11.67
C GLY A 529 29.12 -22.49 11.88
N VAL A 530 29.68 -21.84 10.88
CA VAL A 530 29.89 -20.38 10.86
C VAL A 530 29.50 -19.82 9.50
N ALA A 531 28.97 -18.60 9.49
CA ALA A 531 28.81 -17.79 8.29
C ALA A 531 29.15 -16.32 8.59
N GLY A 532 29.82 -15.66 7.65
CA GLY A 532 30.14 -14.25 7.77
C GLY A 532 30.17 -13.61 6.40
N GLY A 533 29.94 -12.31 6.35
CA GLY A 533 29.93 -11.61 5.09
C GLY A 533 30.03 -10.10 5.23
N LEU A 534 30.27 -9.50 4.08
CA LEU A 534 30.36 -8.05 3.88
C LEU A 534 29.31 -7.65 2.85
N GLU A 535 28.67 -6.52 3.05
CA GLU A 535 27.68 -5.96 2.14
C GLU A 535 27.95 -4.47 1.92
N TYR A 536 27.90 -4.03 0.66
CA TYR A 536 27.83 -2.62 0.27
C TYR A 536 26.57 -2.37 -0.56
N ARG A 537 25.75 -1.42 -0.14
CA ARG A 537 24.50 -1.08 -0.82
C ARG A 537 24.38 0.41 -1.04
N GLU A 538 23.97 0.79 -2.23
CA GLU A 538 23.55 2.14 -2.59
C GLU A 538 22.05 2.14 -2.91
N VAL A 539 21.32 3.07 -2.28
CA VAL A 539 19.89 3.29 -2.53
C VAL A 539 19.70 4.73 -2.97
N ARG A 540 19.04 4.93 -4.09
CA ARG A 540 18.65 6.24 -4.61
C ARG A 540 17.24 6.22 -5.15
N GLY A 541 16.55 7.37 -5.09
CA GLY A 541 15.20 7.45 -5.61
C GLY A 541 14.71 8.89 -5.72
N PHE A 542 13.61 9.02 -6.44
CA PHE A 542 12.93 10.29 -6.65
C PHE A 542 11.43 10.07 -6.83
N ASP A 543 10.66 11.11 -6.51
CA ASP A 543 9.26 11.27 -6.87
C ASP A 543 9.06 12.74 -7.28
N ALA A 544 8.73 12.95 -8.55
CA ALA A 544 8.63 14.26 -9.16
C ALA A 544 7.23 14.45 -9.76
N PRO A 545 6.30 15.13 -9.06
CA PRO A 545 5.06 15.61 -9.63
C PRO A 545 5.32 16.56 -10.82
N GLY A 546 4.35 16.71 -11.70
CA GLY A 546 4.43 17.64 -12.82
C GLY A 546 4.57 19.10 -12.36
N LEU A 547 5.19 19.94 -13.19
CA LEU A 547 5.42 21.35 -12.84
C LEU A 547 4.11 22.10 -12.56
N PHE A 548 3.04 21.78 -13.26
CA PHE A 548 1.74 22.40 -13.03
C PHE A 548 1.13 21.94 -11.69
N GLU A 549 1.28 20.68 -11.31
CA GLU A 549 0.87 20.18 -10.01
C GLU A 549 1.67 20.83 -8.86
N GLN A 550 2.95 21.12 -9.10
CA GLN A 550 3.81 21.82 -8.13
C GLN A 550 3.46 23.30 -7.98
N SER A 551 2.83 23.91 -8.98
CA SER A 551 2.59 25.36 -9.02
C SER A 551 1.55 25.87 -8.01
N GLY A 552 0.66 24.98 -7.52
CA GLY A 552 -0.49 25.38 -6.69
C GLY A 552 -1.68 25.94 -7.46
N TYR A 553 -1.64 25.95 -8.80
CA TYR A 553 -2.75 26.36 -9.66
C TYR A 553 -3.58 25.19 -10.21
N SER A 554 -3.22 23.97 -9.85
CA SER A 554 -4.09 22.80 -10.02
C SER A 554 -5.14 22.74 -8.91
N SER A 555 -6.33 22.21 -9.21
CA SER A 555 -7.31 21.90 -8.16
C SER A 555 -6.78 20.81 -7.22
N GLY A 556 -5.94 19.88 -7.70
CA GLY A 556 -5.25 18.88 -6.89
C GLY A 556 -4.29 19.50 -5.87
N LEU A 557 -3.98 18.75 -4.82
CA LEU A 557 -3.02 19.17 -3.80
C LEU A 557 -1.62 19.33 -4.40
N ALA A 558 -1.01 20.50 -4.20
CA ALA A 558 0.36 20.73 -4.63
C ALA A 558 1.33 19.83 -3.85
N ALA A 559 2.24 19.20 -4.58
CA ALA A 559 3.28 18.34 -4.00
C ALA A 559 4.65 18.75 -4.54
N LYS A 560 5.68 18.63 -3.69
CA LYS A 560 7.06 18.97 -4.04
C LYS A 560 7.84 17.70 -4.40
N THR A 561 8.89 17.88 -5.18
CA THR A 561 9.77 16.78 -5.58
C THR A 561 10.51 16.20 -4.37
N THR A 562 10.43 14.88 -4.20
CA THR A 562 11.30 14.07 -3.34
C THR A 562 12.50 13.59 -4.15
N ARG A 563 13.73 13.72 -3.63
CA ARG A 563 14.93 13.15 -4.26
C ARG A 563 16.00 12.93 -3.21
N GLY A 564 16.56 11.73 -3.18
CA GLY A 564 17.62 11.40 -2.22
C GLY A 564 18.41 10.16 -2.57
N ARG A 565 19.49 9.98 -1.82
CA ARG A 565 20.34 8.77 -1.86
C ARG A 565 20.99 8.55 -0.51
N TYR A 566 21.32 7.30 -0.22
CA TYR A 566 22.19 6.92 0.88
C TYR A 566 22.96 5.65 0.52
N THR A 567 24.07 5.41 1.23
CA THR A 567 24.89 4.21 1.13
C THR A 567 24.92 3.48 2.46
N VAL A 568 25.14 2.17 2.40
CA VAL A 568 25.20 1.28 3.56
C VAL A 568 26.42 0.40 3.43
N ARG A 569 27.16 0.22 4.51
CA ARG A 569 28.25 -0.75 4.66
C ARG A 569 27.93 -1.65 5.83
N GLU A 570 27.95 -2.94 5.59
CA GLU A 570 27.54 -3.91 6.62
C GLU A 570 28.53 -5.05 6.71
N ALA A 571 28.68 -5.57 7.93
CA ALA A 571 29.40 -6.81 8.21
C ALA A 571 28.58 -7.67 9.15
N TYR A 572 28.52 -8.97 8.93
CA TYR A 572 27.79 -9.88 9.80
C TYR A 572 28.59 -11.13 10.11
N LEU A 573 28.25 -11.74 11.25
CA LEU A 573 28.75 -13.02 11.68
C LEU A 573 27.62 -13.84 12.30
N GLU A 574 27.50 -15.09 11.88
CA GLU A 574 26.56 -16.07 12.43
C GLU A 574 27.31 -17.34 12.82
N THR A 575 26.95 -17.97 13.93
CA THR A 575 27.50 -19.26 14.34
C THR A 575 26.38 -20.17 14.86
N ASN A 576 26.44 -21.45 14.51
CA ASN A 576 25.59 -22.51 15.03
C ASN A 576 26.43 -23.52 15.80
N ILE A 577 26.17 -23.63 17.08
CA ILE A 577 26.96 -24.43 18.03
C ILE A 577 26.10 -25.60 18.51
N PRO A 578 26.35 -26.83 18.03
CA PRO A 578 25.71 -28.03 18.59
C PRO A 578 26.29 -28.32 19.99
N LEU A 579 25.43 -28.26 21.01
CA LEU A 579 25.84 -28.41 22.40
C LEU A 579 25.71 -29.86 22.89
N LEU A 580 24.59 -30.51 22.60
CA LEU A 580 24.29 -31.89 22.98
C LEU A 580 23.66 -32.64 21.80
N LYS A 581 23.96 -33.93 21.64
CA LYS A 581 23.36 -34.79 20.63
C LYS A 581 23.29 -36.24 21.10
N GLY A 582 22.11 -36.89 20.97
CA GLY A 582 21.92 -38.30 21.23
C GLY A 582 22.06 -38.68 22.71
N VAL A 583 21.85 -37.75 23.63
CA VAL A 583 21.87 -38.02 25.10
C VAL A 583 20.45 -37.99 25.66
N ILE A 584 20.27 -38.62 26.84
CA ILE A 584 18.97 -38.64 27.52
C ILE A 584 18.49 -37.19 27.77
N GLY A 585 17.29 -36.85 27.29
CA GLY A 585 16.71 -35.52 27.40
C GLY A 585 17.23 -34.50 26.37
N ALA A 586 18.16 -34.90 25.48
CA ALA A 586 18.64 -34.04 24.37
C ALA A 586 19.08 -34.89 23.18
N ASP A 587 18.11 -35.29 22.33
CA ASP A 587 18.40 -35.84 21.01
C ASP A 587 19.20 -34.82 20.19
N LEU A 588 18.89 -33.53 20.38
CA LEU A 588 19.66 -32.40 19.86
C LEU A 588 19.47 -31.19 20.80
N LEU A 589 20.55 -30.46 21.07
CA LEU A 589 20.53 -29.10 21.63
C LEU A 589 21.56 -28.28 20.89
N SER A 590 21.12 -27.18 20.25
CA SER A 590 21.99 -26.26 19.54
C SER A 590 21.67 -24.80 19.88
N LEU A 591 22.69 -23.96 19.82
CA LEU A 591 22.63 -22.51 20.00
C LEU A 591 23.06 -21.83 18.71
N ASN A 592 22.21 -20.93 18.18
CA ASN A 592 22.56 -20.07 17.05
C ASN A 592 22.71 -18.64 17.55
N LEU A 593 23.82 -18.02 17.23
CA LEU A 593 24.15 -16.64 17.57
C LEU A 593 24.47 -15.88 16.29
N ALA A 594 23.95 -14.68 16.14
CA ALA A 594 24.27 -13.81 15.02
C ALA A 594 24.37 -12.36 15.46
N SER A 595 25.24 -11.60 14.79
CA SER A 595 25.34 -10.16 14.98
C SER A 595 25.70 -9.50 13.65
N ARG A 596 25.11 -8.31 13.42
CA ARG A 596 25.35 -7.49 12.23
C ARG A 596 25.62 -6.06 12.62
N TYR A 597 26.72 -5.51 12.13
CA TYR A 597 27.06 -4.10 12.17
C TYR A 597 26.65 -3.46 10.84
N SER A 598 25.93 -2.36 10.89
CA SER A 598 25.46 -1.61 9.72
C SER A 598 25.82 -0.14 9.88
N ASP A 599 26.46 0.46 8.88
CA ASP A 599 26.83 1.87 8.82
C ASP A 599 26.14 2.54 7.64
N TYR A 600 25.27 3.50 7.92
CA TYR A 600 24.44 4.23 6.98
C TYR A 600 24.90 5.68 6.84
N SER A 601 25.04 6.17 5.62
CA SER A 601 25.50 7.54 5.36
C SER A 601 24.54 8.64 5.82
N ASN A 602 23.28 8.32 6.10
CA ASN A 602 22.25 9.30 6.47
C ASN A 602 21.94 9.38 7.97
N PHE A 603 22.23 8.35 8.77
CA PHE A 603 21.95 8.39 10.21
C PHE A 603 23.05 7.76 11.10
N GLY A 604 24.11 7.18 10.50
CA GLY A 604 25.21 6.55 11.26
C GLY A 604 25.03 5.05 11.43
N SER A 605 25.58 4.49 12.49
CA SER A 605 25.71 3.04 12.67
C SER A 605 24.72 2.45 13.68
N THR A 606 24.43 1.15 13.48
CA THR A 606 23.66 0.32 14.39
C THR A 606 24.21 -1.10 14.41
N THR A 607 24.09 -1.76 15.56
CA THR A 607 24.42 -3.19 15.70
C THR A 607 23.18 -3.93 16.15
N ASN A 608 22.90 -5.07 15.51
CA ASN A 608 21.74 -5.89 15.83
C ASN A 608 22.16 -7.34 16.00
N SER A 609 21.77 -7.94 17.11
CA SER A 609 22.17 -9.27 17.54
C SER A 609 20.96 -10.20 17.66
N LYS A 610 21.22 -11.50 17.59
CA LYS A 610 20.22 -12.56 17.73
C LYS A 610 20.81 -13.73 18.50
N ALA A 611 20.01 -14.33 19.35
CA ALA A 611 20.29 -15.60 19.99
C ALA A 611 19.07 -16.53 19.85
N SER A 612 19.28 -17.73 19.33
CA SER A 612 18.22 -18.74 19.17
C SER A 612 18.68 -20.08 19.73
N VAL A 613 17.75 -20.76 20.38
CA VAL A 613 17.96 -22.11 20.93
C VAL A 613 17.04 -23.08 20.20
N MET A 614 17.56 -24.23 19.80
CA MET A 614 16.85 -25.35 19.27
C MET A 614 17.14 -26.58 20.14
N TRP A 615 16.10 -27.15 20.76
CA TRP A 615 16.19 -28.29 21.67
C TRP A 615 15.20 -29.38 21.31
N LYS A 616 15.70 -30.55 20.97
CA LYS A 616 14.92 -31.76 20.83
C LYS A 616 15.15 -32.66 22.05
N PRO A 617 14.28 -32.60 23.08
CA PRO A 617 14.41 -33.52 24.23
C PRO A 617 14.27 -34.95 23.81
N ILE A 618 13.42 -35.24 22.86
CA ILE A 618 13.19 -36.51 22.18
C ILE A 618 12.98 -36.26 20.68
N LYS A 619 13.09 -37.26 19.84
CA LYS A 619 12.97 -37.16 18.37
C LYS A 619 11.66 -36.51 17.89
N ASP A 620 10.59 -36.75 18.65
CA ASP A 620 9.22 -36.35 18.26
C ASP A 620 8.87 -34.90 18.68
N VAL A 621 9.70 -34.26 19.52
CA VAL A 621 9.43 -32.92 20.07
C VAL A 621 10.61 -32.02 19.80
N LEU A 622 10.35 -30.87 19.20
CA LEU A 622 11.29 -29.76 19.05
C LEU A 622 10.77 -28.56 19.85
N VAL A 623 11.58 -28.01 20.73
CA VAL A 623 11.38 -26.75 21.43
C VAL A 623 12.34 -25.73 20.81
N ARG A 624 11.85 -24.52 20.51
CA ARG A 624 12.64 -23.45 19.94
C ARG A 624 12.34 -22.12 20.61
N GLY A 625 13.33 -21.24 20.66
CA GLY A 625 13.16 -19.90 21.18
C GLY A 625 14.16 -18.94 20.57
N THR A 626 13.74 -17.73 20.29
CA THR A 626 14.57 -16.67 19.72
C THR A 626 14.38 -15.37 20.47
N TRP A 627 15.47 -14.69 20.72
CA TRP A 627 15.54 -13.27 21.03
C TRP A 627 16.33 -12.57 19.91
N ALA A 628 15.77 -11.53 19.33
CA ALA A 628 16.41 -10.81 18.24
C ALA A 628 16.18 -9.31 18.34
N GLU A 629 17.22 -8.54 18.09
CA GLU A 629 17.15 -7.12 17.79
C GLU A 629 16.87 -6.92 16.30
N GLY A 630 16.05 -5.91 16.01
CA GLY A 630 15.71 -5.51 14.65
C GLY A 630 15.74 -4.00 14.50
N PHE A 631 15.86 -3.53 13.27
CA PHE A 631 15.77 -2.11 12.97
C PHE A 631 15.17 -1.86 11.58
N ARG A 632 14.62 -0.65 11.42
CA ARG A 632 14.23 -0.09 10.13
C ARG A 632 14.91 1.26 9.93
N ALA A 633 15.69 1.38 8.87
CA ALA A 633 16.26 2.64 8.44
C ALA A 633 15.16 3.62 7.99
N PRO A 634 15.31 4.94 8.21
CA PRO A 634 14.45 5.92 7.57
C PRO A 634 14.48 5.76 6.04
N THR A 635 13.31 5.78 5.42
CA THR A 635 13.17 5.66 3.96
C THR A 635 13.65 6.94 3.26
N LEU A 636 13.78 6.89 1.93
CA LEU A 636 14.08 8.10 1.14
C LEU A 636 12.99 9.17 1.34
N GLY A 637 11.72 8.77 1.41
CA GLY A 637 10.61 9.68 1.70
C GLY A 637 10.67 10.26 3.11
N ASP A 638 11.02 9.45 4.11
CA ASP A 638 11.15 9.91 5.49
C ASP A 638 12.25 10.98 5.63
N THR A 639 13.38 10.79 4.95
CA THR A 639 14.57 11.66 5.08
C THR A 639 14.55 12.86 4.13
N PHE A 640 14.16 12.64 2.85
CA PHE A 640 14.30 13.61 1.76
C PHE A 640 12.97 14.03 1.13
N GLY A 641 11.85 13.71 1.76
CA GLY A 641 10.51 14.01 1.26
C GLY A 641 10.30 15.50 0.96
N GLY A 642 9.80 15.83 -0.22
CA GLY A 642 9.44 17.20 -0.60
C GLY A 642 8.19 17.70 0.13
N GLY A 643 7.34 16.79 0.57
CA GLY A 643 6.07 17.08 1.20
C GLY A 643 4.98 17.46 0.21
N SER A 644 3.77 17.58 0.74
CA SER A 644 2.59 17.98 -0.03
C SER A 644 1.71 18.93 0.77
N GLN A 645 0.87 19.65 0.06
CA GLN A 645 -0.13 20.53 0.65
C GLN A 645 -1.10 19.75 1.55
N SER A 646 -1.46 20.32 2.68
CA SER A 646 -2.36 19.73 3.67
C SER A 646 -3.19 20.81 4.36
N PHE A 647 -4.43 20.47 4.73
CA PHE A 647 -5.34 21.33 5.48
C PHE A 647 -5.54 20.75 6.88
N ASP A 648 -4.68 21.15 7.81
CA ASP A 648 -4.69 20.59 9.15
C ASP A 648 -5.71 21.29 10.06
N SER A 649 -6.33 20.51 10.95
CA SER A 649 -7.13 21.01 12.07
C SER A 649 -6.28 21.06 13.33
N TYR A 650 -6.25 22.21 14.01
CA TYR A 650 -5.55 22.39 15.28
C TYR A 650 -6.22 23.49 16.11
N LEU A 651 -5.93 23.51 17.41
CA LEU A 651 -6.16 24.67 18.27
C LEU A 651 -4.81 25.30 18.58
N ASP A 652 -4.67 26.59 18.25
CA ASP A 652 -3.41 27.30 18.46
C ASP A 652 -3.13 27.49 19.95
N ALA A 653 -1.98 27.01 20.42
CA ALA A 653 -1.56 27.16 21.80
C ALA A 653 -1.52 28.62 22.25
N CYS A 654 -1.35 29.57 21.31
CA CYS A 654 -1.32 31.03 21.59
C CYS A 654 -2.71 31.68 21.57
N ASP A 655 -3.80 30.96 21.22
CA ASP A 655 -5.15 31.54 21.32
C ASP A 655 -5.42 32.02 22.77
N SER A 656 -5.72 33.29 22.92
CA SER A 656 -5.82 33.96 24.22
C SER A 656 -7.02 33.52 25.09
N ARG A 657 -7.98 32.77 24.50
CA ARG A 657 -9.20 32.34 25.15
C ARG A 657 -9.34 30.82 25.30
N PHE A 658 -8.92 30.05 24.28
CA PHE A 658 -9.11 28.60 24.24
C PHE A 658 -7.80 27.82 24.10
N GLY A 659 -6.70 28.50 23.70
CA GLY A 659 -5.35 27.91 23.64
C GLY A 659 -4.73 27.78 25.02
N ASN A 660 -3.62 27.09 25.13
CA ASN A 660 -2.87 26.88 26.37
C ASN A 660 -2.45 28.22 27.03
N ALA A 661 -2.13 29.24 26.21
CA ALA A 661 -1.76 30.60 26.70
C ALA A 661 -2.86 31.30 27.49
N ALA A 662 -4.12 30.88 27.39
CA ALA A 662 -5.21 31.44 28.20
C ALA A 662 -5.00 31.20 29.70
N ASN A 663 -4.46 30.05 30.08
CA ASN A 663 -4.31 29.62 31.46
C ASN A 663 -2.86 29.33 31.89
N ASN A 664 -1.89 29.44 30.98
CA ASN A 664 -0.48 29.14 31.24
C ASN A 664 0.42 30.34 30.93
N ALA A 665 0.98 30.95 32.00
CA ALA A 665 1.83 32.15 31.91
C ALA A 665 3.12 31.90 31.11
N ALA A 666 3.71 30.71 31.18
CA ALA A 666 4.93 30.39 30.43
C ALA A 666 4.67 30.27 28.93
N THR A 667 3.54 29.64 28.54
CA THR A 667 3.11 29.60 27.13
C THR A 667 2.80 31.00 26.62
N LYS A 668 2.07 31.80 27.40
CA LYS A 668 1.77 33.20 27.05
C LYS A 668 3.03 34.04 26.85
N ALA A 669 4.03 33.87 27.72
CA ALA A 669 5.31 34.57 27.57
C ALA A 669 6.04 34.17 26.27
N ARG A 670 6.07 32.85 25.92
CA ARG A 670 6.67 32.42 24.66
C ARG A 670 5.91 32.91 23.41
N CYS A 671 4.58 32.92 23.45
CA CYS A 671 3.76 33.53 22.41
C CYS A 671 4.07 35.01 22.20
N ASN A 672 4.14 35.78 23.29
CA ASN A 672 4.46 37.21 23.24
C ASN A 672 5.89 37.43 22.70
N ALA A 673 6.86 36.62 23.12
CA ALA A 673 8.24 36.70 22.63
C ALA A 673 8.33 36.39 21.12
N ALA A 674 7.43 35.55 20.59
CA ALA A 674 7.29 35.26 19.16
C ALA A 674 6.48 36.30 18.38
N GLY A 675 6.10 37.44 19.01
CA GLY A 675 5.37 38.54 18.39
C GLY A 675 3.88 38.30 18.19
N VAL A 676 3.30 37.29 18.83
CA VAL A 676 1.84 37.01 18.73
C VAL A 676 1.09 38.11 19.52
N PRO A 677 0.05 38.74 18.92
CA PRO A 677 -0.75 39.75 19.61
C PRO A 677 -1.34 39.27 20.95
N VAL A 678 -1.37 40.10 21.98
CA VAL A 678 -1.82 39.73 23.34
C VAL A 678 -3.25 39.15 23.36
N ASN A 679 -4.12 39.68 22.48
CA ASN A 679 -5.52 39.24 22.38
C ASN A 679 -5.74 38.33 21.14
N PHE A 680 -4.72 37.63 20.71
CA PHE A 680 -4.78 36.76 19.54
C PHE A 680 -5.90 35.74 19.63
N ARG A 681 -6.66 35.61 18.59
CA ARG A 681 -7.69 34.57 18.39
C ARG A 681 -7.43 33.85 17.08
N GLN A 682 -7.26 32.53 17.14
CA GLN A 682 -7.23 31.70 15.94
C GLN A 682 -8.57 31.79 15.20
N VAL A 683 -8.53 31.82 13.88
CA VAL A 683 -9.73 31.76 13.04
C VAL A 683 -9.79 30.47 12.22
N ASN A 684 -11.00 29.98 11.94
CA ASN A 684 -11.25 28.86 11.06
C ASN A 684 -11.24 29.31 9.58
N GLN A 685 -11.50 28.38 8.66
CA GLN A 685 -11.60 28.68 7.22
C GLN A 685 -12.65 29.76 6.89
N ALA A 686 -13.66 29.93 7.72
CA ALA A 686 -14.68 30.98 7.56
C ALA A 686 -14.28 32.32 8.18
N GLY A 687 -13.05 32.49 8.70
CA GLY A 687 -12.59 33.70 9.38
C GLY A 687 -13.22 33.91 10.76
N THR A 688 -13.94 32.94 11.30
CA THR A 688 -14.60 33.01 12.60
C THR A 688 -13.63 32.54 13.69
N PRO A 689 -13.52 33.28 14.83
CA PRO A 689 -12.72 32.85 15.97
C PRO A 689 -13.16 31.47 16.49
N VAL A 690 -12.19 30.58 16.65
CA VAL A 690 -12.47 29.19 17.05
C VAL A 690 -12.71 29.03 18.55
N THR A 691 -13.41 27.95 18.92
CA THR A 691 -13.63 27.52 20.30
C THR A 691 -13.01 26.14 20.59
N ALA A 692 -12.55 25.45 19.55
CA ALA A 692 -11.90 24.13 19.56
C ALA A 692 -10.98 24.02 18.35
N ALA A 693 -10.31 22.90 18.22
CA ALA A 693 -9.50 22.62 17.03
C ALA A 693 -10.32 22.76 15.74
N ALA A 694 -9.80 23.51 14.81
CA ALA A 694 -10.44 23.77 13.53
C ALA A 694 -9.43 23.91 12.41
N GLN A 695 -9.90 23.67 11.18
CA GLN A 695 -9.12 23.87 9.97
C GLN A 695 -8.94 25.37 9.70
N THR A 696 -7.72 25.78 9.41
CA THR A 696 -7.42 27.18 9.08
C THR A 696 -7.55 27.48 7.60
N PRO A 697 -7.60 28.78 7.20
CA PRO A 697 -7.63 29.16 5.79
C PRO A 697 -6.38 28.75 5.01
N THR A 698 -5.24 28.61 5.71
CA THR A 698 -3.94 28.39 5.08
C THR A 698 -3.63 26.91 4.99
N ALA A 699 -3.17 26.45 3.82
CA ALA A 699 -2.65 25.12 3.63
C ALA A 699 -1.22 25.01 4.15
N PHE A 700 -0.91 23.87 4.76
CA PHE A 700 0.41 23.56 5.29
C PHE A 700 1.12 22.49 4.46
N ASN A 701 2.42 22.32 4.69
CA ASN A 701 3.22 21.26 4.08
C ASN A 701 3.29 20.05 5.01
N SER A 702 2.76 18.92 4.56
CA SER A 702 2.82 17.65 5.29
C SER A 702 3.72 16.65 4.58
N GLY A 703 4.27 15.68 5.33
CA GLY A 703 5.15 14.66 4.78
C GLY A 703 6.51 15.19 4.32
N ALA A 704 6.92 16.37 4.80
CA ALA A 704 8.26 16.91 4.58
C ALA A 704 9.30 15.98 5.20
N GLY A 705 10.42 15.74 4.48
CA GLY A 705 11.52 14.91 4.93
C GLY A 705 12.20 15.51 6.18
N ASN A 706 12.70 14.61 7.02
CA ASN A 706 13.43 14.96 8.22
C ASN A 706 14.80 14.28 8.23
N ALA A 707 15.87 15.06 8.04
CA ALA A 707 17.24 14.58 7.99
C ALA A 707 17.78 14.13 9.37
N PHE A 708 17.07 14.39 10.46
CA PHE A 708 17.47 14.05 11.82
C PHE A 708 16.84 12.76 12.32
N LEU A 709 16.15 12.02 11.47
CA LEU A 709 15.56 10.74 11.84
C LEU A 709 16.64 9.70 12.15
N THR A 710 16.40 8.97 13.22
CA THR A 710 17.15 7.78 13.60
C THR A 710 16.39 6.52 13.18
N PRO A 711 17.04 5.34 13.15
CA PRO A 711 16.33 4.09 12.90
C PRO A 711 15.23 3.82 13.92
N GLU A 712 14.16 3.17 13.49
CA GLU A 712 13.30 2.44 14.40
C GLU A 712 14.07 1.24 14.93
N THR A 713 13.87 0.91 16.18
CA THR A 713 14.45 -0.26 16.83
C THR A 713 13.37 -1.23 17.24
N ALA A 714 13.66 -2.52 17.20
CA ALA A 714 12.69 -3.54 17.58
C ALA A 714 13.35 -4.64 18.41
N ILE A 715 12.58 -5.21 19.34
CA ILE A 715 12.91 -6.44 20.03
C ILE A 715 11.84 -7.48 19.70
N THR A 716 12.28 -8.59 19.13
CA THR A 716 11.43 -9.74 18.82
C THR A 716 11.77 -10.88 19.78
N ARG A 717 10.74 -11.47 20.37
CA ARG A 717 10.85 -12.67 21.21
C ARG A 717 9.88 -13.70 20.65
N THR A 718 10.39 -14.91 20.39
CA THR A 718 9.56 -16.04 19.97
C THR A 718 9.89 -17.27 20.80
N ALA A 719 8.86 -18.09 21.04
CA ALA A 719 9.00 -19.37 21.70
C ALA A 719 8.02 -20.37 21.08
N GLY A 720 8.48 -21.56 20.74
CA GLY A 720 7.62 -22.52 20.06
C GLY A 720 7.93 -23.98 20.40
N ILE A 721 6.93 -24.81 20.11
CA ILE A 721 7.03 -26.25 20.22
C ILE A 721 6.51 -26.90 18.94
N VAL A 722 7.26 -27.84 18.39
CA VAL A 722 6.83 -28.66 17.26
C VAL A 722 6.73 -30.12 17.73
N PHE A 723 5.59 -30.73 17.45
CA PHE A 723 5.31 -32.14 17.77
C PHE A 723 5.04 -32.91 16.49
N SER A 724 5.93 -33.86 16.18
CA SER A 724 5.89 -34.69 14.98
C SER A 724 6.12 -36.16 15.37
N PRO A 725 5.09 -36.87 15.94
CA PRO A 725 5.26 -38.16 16.53
C PRO A 725 5.52 -39.25 15.48
N ALA A 726 6.57 -40.05 15.68
CA ALA A 726 6.90 -41.17 14.82
C ALA A 726 5.78 -42.24 14.77
N SER A 727 4.94 -42.32 15.83
CA SER A 727 3.78 -43.19 15.89
C SER A 727 2.63 -42.79 14.96
N VAL A 728 2.59 -41.55 14.49
CA VAL A 728 1.59 -41.03 13.54
C VAL A 728 2.32 -40.37 12.34
N PRO A 729 2.85 -41.17 11.42
CA PRO A 729 3.62 -40.66 10.29
C PRO A 729 2.83 -39.66 9.46
N GLY A 730 3.48 -38.53 9.14
CA GLY A 730 2.86 -37.48 8.35
C GLY A 730 2.04 -36.46 9.14
N PHE A 731 1.97 -36.58 10.47
CA PHE A 731 1.39 -35.57 11.36
C PHE A 731 2.47 -34.61 11.88
N SER A 732 2.17 -33.32 11.87
CA SER A 732 2.98 -32.29 12.53
C SER A 732 2.08 -31.19 13.08
N LEU A 733 2.38 -30.77 14.30
CA LEU A 733 1.75 -29.63 14.98
C LEU A 733 2.85 -28.70 15.46
N ALA A 734 2.76 -27.42 15.10
CA ALA A 734 3.62 -26.37 15.64
C ALA A 734 2.77 -25.30 16.33
N LEU A 735 3.27 -24.83 17.48
CA LEU A 735 2.74 -23.72 18.27
C LEU A 735 3.87 -22.74 18.50
N ASP A 736 3.75 -21.53 18.02
CA ASP A 736 4.78 -20.49 18.14
C ASP A 736 4.16 -19.20 18.71
N TRP A 737 4.54 -18.86 19.93
CA TRP A 737 4.25 -17.56 20.53
C TRP A 737 5.23 -16.50 19.99
N PHE A 738 4.75 -15.29 19.80
CA PHE A 738 5.55 -14.15 19.40
C PHE A 738 5.19 -12.88 20.19
N ASN A 739 6.19 -12.06 20.47
CA ASN A 739 6.05 -10.68 20.95
C ASN A 739 7.06 -9.82 20.22
N ILE A 740 6.59 -8.75 19.58
CA ILE A 740 7.41 -7.80 18.81
C ILE A 740 7.10 -6.40 19.31
N GLN A 741 8.12 -5.72 19.80
CA GLN A 741 8.06 -4.34 20.29
C GLN A 741 8.89 -3.46 19.39
N VAL A 742 8.30 -2.37 18.86
CA VAL A 742 8.98 -1.38 18.03
C VAL A 742 8.99 -0.05 18.74
N GLU A 743 10.18 0.48 18.96
CA GLU A 743 10.44 1.78 19.57
C GLU A 743 10.99 2.76 18.54
N ASN A 744 10.99 4.04 18.88
CA ASN A 744 11.42 5.11 17.98
C ASN A 744 10.71 5.03 16.61
N ARG A 745 9.46 4.55 16.60
CA ARG A 745 8.67 4.40 15.40
C ARG A 745 8.57 5.74 14.67
N ILE A 746 8.97 5.73 13.40
CA ILE A 746 8.85 6.89 12.53
C ILE A 746 7.36 7.08 12.22
N THR A 747 6.82 8.21 12.67
CA THR A 747 5.40 8.52 12.54
C THR A 747 5.20 10.00 12.18
N ALA A 748 4.16 10.28 11.41
CA ALA A 748 3.78 11.64 11.08
C ALA A 748 3.23 12.36 12.34
N ILE A 749 3.65 13.59 12.54
CA ILE A 749 3.11 14.45 13.59
C ILE A 749 2.07 15.41 13.01
N GLY A 750 1.08 15.79 13.81
CA GLY A 750 0.07 16.78 13.46
C GLY A 750 0.54 18.22 13.71
N ALA A 751 -0.16 19.18 13.10
CA ALA A 751 0.14 20.61 13.29
C ALA A 751 0.02 21.02 14.76
N GLY A 752 -1.01 20.53 15.48
CA GLY A 752 -1.17 20.79 16.91
C GLY A 752 0.05 20.39 17.73
N TYR A 753 0.62 19.22 17.46
CA TYR A 753 1.83 18.74 18.13
C TYR A 753 3.02 19.69 17.90
N VAL A 754 3.25 20.14 16.65
CA VAL A 754 4.32 21.10 16.33
C VAL A 754 4.14 22.41 17.13
N ILE A 755 2.91 22.91 17.18
CA ILE A 755 2.56 24.15 17.88
C ILE A 755 2.75 24.01 19.39
N ASP A 756 2.30 22.89 19.97
CA ASP A 756 2.43 22.62 21.39
C ASP A 756 3.90 22.43 21.81
N GLN A 757 4.68 21.69 21.02
CA GLN A 757 6.11 21.55 21.28
C GLN A 757 6.85 22.90 21.24
N CYS A 758 6.49 23.78 20.29
CA CYS A 758 7.07 25.12 20.21
C CYS A 758 6.65 25.99 21.41
N TYR A 759 5.33 26.13 21.63
CA TYR A 759 4.84 27.15 22.57
C TYR A 759 4.52 26.63 23.98
N VAL A 760 4.10 25.37 24.13
CA VAL A 760 3.80 24.77 25.43
C VAL A 760 5.07 24.17 26.05
N SER A 761 5.82 23.40 25.31
CA SER A 761 7.04 22.73 25.78
C SER A 761 8.30 23.62 25.61
N GLY A 762 8.31 24.56 24.70
CA GLY A 762 9.43 25.50 24.47
C GLY A 762 10.59 24.89 23.68
N VAL A 763 10.33 23.85 22.90
CA VAL A 763 11.33 23.15 22.07
C VAL A 763 11.56 23.91 20.77
N GLN A 764 12.70 24.62 20.70
CA GLN A 764 13.02 25.56 19.61
C GLN A 764 13.05 24.95 18.21
N GLN A 765 13.39 23.67 18.10
CA GLN A 765 13.38 22.94 16.83
C GLN A 765 12.02 22.99 16.13
N PHE A 766 10.92 22.86 16.89
CA PHE A 766 9.57 22.93 16.34
C PHE A 766 9.13 24.34 15.98
N CYS A 767 9.69 25.38 16.67
CA CYS A 767 9.39 26.77 16.33
C CYS A 767 9.90 27.17 14.95
N GLY A 768 10.99 26.56 14.48
CA GLY A 768 11.51 26.76 13.11
C GLY A 768 10.64 26.17 12.00
N GLN A 769 9.65 25.34 12.35
CA GLN A 769 8.76 24.69 11.40
C GLN A 769 7.49 25.50 11.08
N LEU A 770 7.30 26.64 11.73
CA LEU A 770 6.13 27.50 11.54
C LEU A 770 6.51 28.96 11.40
N LYS A 771 5.68 29.73 10.66
CA LYS A 771 5.75 31.17 10.56
C LYS A 771 4.38 31.77 10.79
N ARG A 772 4.37 32.92 11.39
CA ARG A 772 3.15 33.70 11.67
C ARG A 772 3.12 34.98 10.86
N ASP A 773 1.92 35.40 10.52
CA ASP A 773 1.68 36.75 10.04
C ASP A 773 1.96 37.75 11.18
N PRO A 774 2.82 38.76 10.95
CA PRO A 774 3.25 39.67 12.02
C PRO A 774 2.16 40.59 12.51
N VAL A 775 1.09 40.80 11.75
CA VAL A 775 -0.02 41.70 12.10
C VAL A 775 -1.14 40.95 12.80
N THR A 776 -1.57 39.83 12.22
CA THR A 776 -2.73 39.07 12.73
C THR A 776 -2.34 38.01 13.75
N GLY A 777 -1.08 37.54 13.76
CA GLY A 777 -0.61 36.44 14.59
C GLY A 777 -1.01 35.04 14.05
N GLN A 778 -1.81 34.96 12.97
CA GLN A 778 -2.21 33.66 12.39
C GLN A 778 -1.00 32.91 11.84
N ILE A 779 -1.00 31.59 11.95
CA ILE A 779 0.02 30.76 11.32
C ILE A 779 -0.23 30.74 9.81
N VAL A 780 0.76 31.20 9.03
CA VAL A 780 0.71 31.27 7.57
C VAL A 780 1.57 30.24 6.87
N GLU A 781 2.57 29.68 7.54
CA GLU A 781 3.35 28.55 7.06
C GLU A 781 3.54 27.57 8.21
N LEU A 782 3.38 26.30 7.93
CA LEU A 782 3.74 25.20 8.82
C LEU A 782 4.18 24.02 7.97
N SER A 783 5.36 23.49 8.29
CA SER A 783 5.86 22.28 7.66
C SER A 783 6.01 21.20 8.72
N ARG A 784 5.37 20.06 8.50
CA ARG A 784 5.44 18.91 9.40
C ARG A 784 5.84 17.64 8.64
N GLY A 785 6.59 16.81 9.29
CA GLY A 785 7.08 15.56 8.74
C GLY A 785 7.00 14.43 9.74
N ASN A 786 7.81 13.43 9.54
CA ASN A 786 7.94 12.27 10.42
C ASN A 786 8.92 12.56 11.56
N THR A 787 8.68 11.93 12.71
CA THR A 787 9.56 11.95 13.89
C THR A 787 9.67 10.56 14.51
N ASN A 788 10.70 10.33 15.33
CA ASN A 788 10.93 9.07 16.06
C ASN A 788 10.22 9.03 17.42
N LEU A 789 8.93 9.33 17.47
CA LEU A 789 8.18 9.45 18.72
C LEU A 789 7.22 8.29 18.97
N GLY A 790 6.87 7.54 17.92
CA GLY A 790 5.89 6.48 18.01
C GLY A 790 6.42 5.19 18.63
N GLN A 791 5.50 4.37 19.09
CA GLN A 791 5.76 3.00 19.52
C GLN A 791 4.67 2.08 18.99
N MET A 792 4.99 0.78 18.87
CA MET A 792 4.08 -0.24 18.38
C MET A 792 4.44 -1.58 19.02
N GLU A 793 3.43 -2.38 19.34
CA GLU A 793 3.63 -3.72 19.89
C GLU A 793 2.58 -4.67 19.34
N THR A 794 3.02 -5.90 19.02
CA THR A 794 2.11 -7.00 18.67
C THR A 794 2.53 -8.27 19.37
N GLU A 795 1.54 -9.02 19.86
CA GLU A 795 1.72 -10.28 20.57
C GLU A 795 0.65 -11.28 20.15
N GLY A 796 1.02 -12.56 20.09
CA GLY A 796 0.08 -13.60 19.70
C GLY A 796 0.70 -14.98 19.58
N ILE A 797 -0.08 -15.88 18.95
CA ILE A 797 0.31 -17.29 18.76
C ILE A 797 -0.01 -17.68 17.32
N ASP A 798 0.97 -18.29 16.66
CA ASP A 798 0.79 -19.02 15.40
C ASP A 798 0.61 -20.51 15.67
N VAL A 799 -0.36 -21.13 15.03
CA VAL A 799 -0.66 -22.56 15.10
C VAL A 799 -0.63 -23.16 13.69
N SER A 800 0.26 -24.10 13.46
CA SER A 800 0.37 -24.84 12.20
C SER A 800 0.10 -26.32 12.42
N VAL A 801 -0.85 -26.86 11.67
CA VAL A 801 -1.17 -28.31 11.70
C VAL A 801 -1.06 -28.85 10.29
N SER A 802 -0.35 -29.93 10.12
CA SER A 802 -0.34 -30.68 8.87
C SER A 802 -0.48 -32.19 9.16
N TYR A 803 -1.29 -32.86 8.35
CA TYR A 803 -1.43 -34.29 8.43
C TYR A 803 -1.62 -34.90 7.04
N ARG A 804 -0.67 -35.70 6.63
CA ARG A 804 -0.77 -36.53 5.43
C ARG A 804 -1.18 -37.93 5.86
N LEU A 805 -2.46 -38.25 5.67
CA LEU A 805 -3.02 -39.55 6.05
C LEU A 805 -2.35 -40.70 5.24
N PRO A 806 -2.27 -41.90 5.78
CA PRO A 806 -1.86 -43.04 5.02
C PRO A 806 -2.74 -43.24 3.77
N ARG A 807 -2.13 -43.71 2.68
CA ARG A 807 -2.87 -43.93 1.42
C ARG A 807 -3.94 -44.98 1.59
N THR A 808 -5.14 -44.70 1.14
CA THR A 808 -6.30 -45.61 1.19
C THR A 808 -6.75 -45.98 -0.20
N ARG A 809 -7.69 -46.95 -0.31
CA ARG A 809 -8.36 -47.27 -1.59
C ARG A 809 -9.16 -46.10 -2.18
N TYR A 810 -9.51 -45.11 -1.35
CA TYR A 810 -10.23 -43.90 -1.74
C TYR A 810 -9.29 -42.74 -2.12
N GLY A 811 -7.99 -42.99 -2.11
CA GLY A 811 -6.96 -42.01 -2.45
C GLY A 811 -6.09 -41.57 -1.27
N GLN A 812 -5.29 -40.60 -1.55
CA GLN A 812 -4.42 -39.93 -0.59
C GLN A 812 -5.15 -38.68 -0.08
N PHE A 813 -5.27 -38.53 1.25
CA PHE A 813 -5.80 -37.34 1.88
C PHE A 813 -4.70 -36.58 2.59
N GLY A 814 -4.81 -35.28 2.62
CA GLY A 814 -3.94 -34.36 3.40
C GLY A 814 -4.77 -33.26 4.03
N PHE A 815 -4.51 -32.97 5.29
CA PHE A 815 -5.10 -31.83 6.01
C PHE A 815 -4.00 -30.86 6.39
N ARG A 816 -4.27 -29.57 6.29
CA ARG A 816 -3.39 -28.49 6.77
C ARG A 816 -4.22 -27.35 7.31
N SER A 817 -3.71 -26.72 8.35
CA SER A 817 -4.29 -25.53 8.95
C SER A 817 -3.18 -24.60 9.40
N GLU A 818 -3.32 -23.34 9.04
CA GLU A 818 -2.48 -22.22 9.49
C GLU A 818 -3.36 -21.20 10.17
N THR A 819 -3.15 -20.99 11.46
CA THR A 819 -3.96 -20.10 12.28
C THR A 819 -3.05 -19.11 12.99
N THR A 820 -3.42 -17.84 12.98
CA THR A 820 -2.79 -16.80 13.80
C THR A 820 -3.82 -16.23 14.76
N TYR A 821 -3.52 -16.25 16.04
CA TYR A 821 -4.23 -15.55 17.10
C TYR A 821 -3.42 -14.33 17.52
N VAL A 822 -4.01 -13.14 17.40
CA VAL A 822 -3.45 -11.87 17.87
C VAL A 822 -4.05 -11.54 19.22
N ASP A 823 -3.25 -11.61 20.28
CA ASP A 823 -3.67 -11.26 21.63
C ASP A 823 -3.74 -9.74 21.81
N SER A 824 -2.69 -9.05 21.38
CA SER A 824 -2.61 -7.59 21.41
C SER A 824 -1.93 -7.06 20.14
N PHE A 825 -2.47 -5.97 19.61
CA PHE A 825 -1.82 -5.09 18.63
C PHE A 825 -2.13 -3.65 19.01
N ARG A 826 -1.13 -2.96 19.53
CA ARG A 826 -1.30 -1.60 20.03
C ARG A 826 -0.25 -0.64 19.52
N THR A 827 -0.65 0.61 19.37
CA THR A 827 0.25 1.68 18.93
C THR A 827 0.05 2.93 19.78
N ARG A 828 1.08 3.78 19.81
CA ARG A 828 0.95 5.16 20.26
C ARG A 828 1.80 6.08 19.41
N SER A 829 1.34 7.30 19.24
CA SER A 829 1.99 8.28 18.35
C SER A 829 3.18 8.96 19.02
N THR A 830 3.16 9.08 20.34
CA THR A 830 4.26 9.62 21.13
C THR A 830 4.36 8.83 22.43
N THR A 831 5.48 8.94 23.14
CA THR A 831 5.67 8.29 24.46
C THR A 831 4.71 8.80 25.52
N GLU A 832 4.14 9.98 25.34
CA GLU A 832 3.18 10.62 26.25
C GLU A 832 1.73 10.29 25.92
N SER A 833 1.48 9.74 24.71
CA SER A 833 0.13 9.38 24.28
C SER A 833 -0.28 8.02 24.87
N ASP A 834 -1.59 7.86 25.09
CA ASP A 834 -2.18 6.59 25.47
C ASP A 834 -1.98 5.53 24.38
N TRP A 835 -1.87 4.28 24.80
CA TRP A 835 -1.89 3.14 23.88
C TRP A 835 -3.28 2.94 23.30
N LEU A 836 -3.33 2.80 21.98
CA LEU A 836 -4.53 2.44 21.24
C LEU A 836 -4.44 0.95 20.87
N GLU A 837 -5.37 0.15 21.40
CA GLU A 837 -5.48 -1.28 21.10
C GLU A 837 -6.34 -1.48 19.84
N TYR A 838 -5.87 -2.33 18.93
CA TYR A 838 -6.54 -2.63 17.65
C TYR A 838 -6.90 -4.11 17.48
N ALA A 839 -6.41 -5.03 18.34
CA ALA A 839 -6.74 -6.44 18.20
C ALA A 839 -8.25 -6.68 18.37
N GLY A 840 -8.88 -7.19 17.33
CA GLY A 840 -10.32 -7.33 17.24
C GLY A 840 -11.06 -6.04 16.83
N GLU A 841 -10.32 -5.00 16.40
CA GLU A 841 -10.88 -3.73 15.92
C GLU A 841 -10.19 -3.32 14.62
N SER A 842 -10.85 -2.49 13.81
CA SER A 842 -10.23 -1.75 12.70
C SER A 842 -9.38 -2.64 11.76
N ASP A 843 -9.97 -3.71 11.24
CA ASP A 843 -9.37 -4.66 10.29
C ASP A 843 -8.24 -5.54 10.87
N THR A 844 -8.01 -5.50 12.17
CA THR A 844 -7.10 -6.42 12.87
C THR A 844 -7.89 -7.55 13.52
N TYR A 845 -8.05 -8.65 12.81
CA TYR A 845 -8.77 -9.82 13.34
C TYR A 845 -7.97 -10.48 14.47
N ARG A 846 -8.65 -10.87 15.57
CA ARG A 846 -8.00 -11.67 16.63
C ARG A 846 -7.62 -13.04 16.15
N VAL A 847 -8.45 -13.67 15.32
CA VAL A 847 -8.15 -14.98 14.74
C VAL A 847 -8.33 -14.94 13.24
N LYS A 848 -7.29 -15.32 12.51
CA LYS A 848 -7.34 -15.69 11.09
C LYS A 848 -6.89 -17.13 10.95
N SER A 849 -7.63 -17.95 10.19
CA SER A 849 -7.27 -19.33 9.96
C SER A 849 -7.50 -19.74 8.52
N ASN A 850 -6.52 -20.43 7.95
CA ASN A 850 -6.59 -21.03 6.63
C ASN A 850 -6.51 -22.54 6.79
N MET A 851 -7.56 -23.25 6.44
CA MET A 851 -7.66 -24.69 6.51
C MET A 851 -7.82 -25.26 5.10
N ALA A 852 -7.19 -26.38 4.82
CA ALA A 852 -7.35 -27.05 3.54
C ALA A 852 -7.36 -28.58 3.72
N LEU A 853 -8.25 -29.21 2.96
CA LEU A 853 -8.32 -30.67 2.77
C LEU A 853 -7.96 -30.97 1.32
N ASP A 854 -6.83 -31.63 1.13
CA ASP A 854 -6.34 -32.10 -0.16
C ASP A 854 -6.72 -33.56 -0.37
N TRP A 855 -7.12 -33.92 -1.57
CA TRP A 855 -7.39 -35.27 -2.00
C TRP A 855 -6.80 -35.56 -3.38
N SER A 856 -6.29 -36.77 -3.56
CA SER A 856 -5.84 -37.24 -4.87
C SER A 856 -6.10 -38.74 -5.06
N LEU A 857 -6.59 -39.14 -6.24
CA LEU A 857 -6.82 -40.51 -6.64
C LEU A 857 -6.61 -40.66 -8.15
N GLY A 858 -5.62 -41.48 -8.57
CA GLY A 858 -5.24 -41.62 -9.96
C GLY A 858 -4.89 -40.26 -10.58
N ASN A 859 -5.60 -39.89 -11.65
CA ASN A 859 -5.41 -38.60 -12.34
C ASN A 859 -6.20 -37.44 -11.74
N TRP A 860 -7.05 -37.68 -10.75
CA TRP A 860 -7.87 -36.67 -10.11
C TRP A 860 -7.19 -36.07 -8.88
N SER A 861 -7.38 -34.80 -8.69
CA SER A 861 -7.03 -34.11 -7.45
C SER A 861 -8.13 -33.11 -7.08
N ALA A 862 -8.35 -32.92 -5.80
CA ALA A 862 -9.25 -31.88 -5.28
C ALA A 862 -8.63 -31.20 -4.07
N THR A 863 -8.93 -29.94 -3.90
CA THR A 863 -8.65 -29.20 -2.66
C THR A 863 -9.89 -28.42 -2.26
N PHE A 864 -10.36 -28.66 -1.04
CA PHE A 864 -11.37 -27.84 -0.38
C PHE A 864 -10.65 -27.02 0.69
N ALA A 865 -10.70 -25.69 0.55
CA ALA A 865 -10.06 -24.78 1.48
C ALA A 865 -11.09 -23.86 2.14
N THR A 866 -10.84 -23.48 3.39
CA THR A 866 -11.70 -22.56 4.12
C THR A 866 -10.87 -21.51 4.82
N ARG A 867 -11.24 -20.24 4.67
CA ARG A 867 -10.66 -19.09 5.36
C ARG A 867 -11.63 -18.60 6.42
N PHE A 868 -11.14 -18.48 7.64
CA PHE A 868 -11.88 -17.98 8.79
C PHE A 868 -11.34 -16.64 9.25
N TYR A 869 -12.23 -15.70 9.51
CA TYR A 869 -11.96 -14.39 10.12
C TYR A 869 -12.86 -14.23 11.34
N SER A 870 -12.28 -13.96 12.51
CA SER A 870 -13.04 -13.76 13.73
C SER A 870 -13.90 -12.50 13.67
N SER A 871 -14.87 -12.39 14.54
CA SER A 871 -15.64 -11.16 14.74
C SER A 871 -14.70 -10.00 15.11
N GLN A 872 -15.11 -8.79 14.74
CA GLN A 872 -14.43 -7.55 15.10
C GLN A 872 -15.41 -6.42 15.38
N LYS A 873 -14.90 -5.35 15.99
CA LYS A 873 -15.59 -4.08 16.16
C LYS A 873 -14.89 -3.01 15.33
N THR A 874 -15.65 -2.18 14.66
CA THR A 874 -15.13 -1.00 13.97
C THR A 874 -15.74 0.24 14.60
N ARG A 875 -14.91 1.19 15.01
CA ARG A 875 -15.38 2.42 15.66
C ARG A 875 -16.25 3.24 14.72
N CYS A 876 -17.36 3.74 15.24
CA CYS A 876 -18.23 4.65 14.52
C CYS A 876 -17.68 6.08 14.62
N TRP A 877 -17.38 6.70 13.49
CA TRP A 877 -16.76 8.02 13.40
C TRP A 877 -17.74 9.15 13.11
N THR A 878 -19.03 8.86 13.07
CA THR A 878 -20.04 9.83 12.66
C THR A 878 -20.55 10.66 13.82
N ALA A 879 -21.10 11.83 13.51
CA ALA A 879 -21.75 12.69 14.49
C ALA A 879 -23.09 12.13 15.00
N SER A 880 -23.67 11.16 14.30
CA SER A 880 -24.95 10.54 14.61
C SER A 880 -24.86 9.01 14.59
N PRO A 881 -24.11 8.39 15.51
CA PRO A 881 -23.84 6.96 15.48
C PRO A 881 -25.08 6.08 15.45
N ALA A 882 -26.18 6.49 16.10
CA ALA A 882 -27.44 5.77 16.11
C ALA A 882 -28.12 5.72 14.73
N VAL A 883 -27.80 6.65 13.84
CA VAL A 883 -28.35 6.73 12.48
C VAL A 883 -27.44 6.04 11.47
N GLU A 884 -26.13 6.24 11.62
CA GLU A 884 -25.14 5.88 10.62
C GLU A 884 -24.40 4.57 10.93
N CYS A 885 -24.46 4.10 12.18
CA CYS A 885 -24.03 2.75 12.55
C CYS A 885 -25.24 1.81 12.63
N SER A 886 -25.11 0.62 12.09
CA SER A 886 -26.19 -0.36 11.99
C SER A 886 -26.64 -0.97 13.34
N ASN A 887 -25.84 -0.84 14.37
CA ASN A 887 -26.14 -1.39 15.69
C ASN A 887 -26.24 -0.28 16.76
N PRO A 888 -27.38 0.36 16.92
CA PRO A 888 -27.58 1.45 17.88
C PRO A 888 -27.37 1.03 19.33
N THR A 889 -27.45 -0.26 19.66
CA THR A 889 -27.20 -0.75 21.01
C THR A 889 -25.73 -0.72 21.39
N ASP A 890 -24.81 -0.61 20.41
CA ASP A 890 -23.38 -0.48 20.62
C ASP A 890 -22.95 0.98 20.76
N VAL A 891 -23.84 1.91 20.53
CA VAL A 891 -23.60 3.34 20.67
C VAL A 891 -23.81 3.75 22.10
N VAL A 892 -22.75 4.07 22.80
CA VAL A 892 -22.79 4.54 24.20
C VAL A 892 -22.86 6.06 24.26
N THR A 893 -21.96 6.70 23.51
CA THR A 893 -21.88 8.17 23.37
C THR A 893 -21.33 8.50 22.00
N TRP A 894 -21.45 9.76 21.58
CA TRP A 894 -20.87 10.23 20.32
C TRP A 894 -19.38 9.92 20.25
N GLY A 895 -18.93 9.31 19.14
CA GLY A 895 -17.54 8.93 18.91
C GLY A 895 -17.08 7.65 19.60
N THR A 896 -17.95 6.98 20.40
CA THR A 896 -17.66 5.72 21.09
C THR A 896 -18.53 4.56 20.61
N GLY A 897 -19.41 4.78 19.67
CA GLY A 897 -20.22 3.73 19.05
C GLY A 897 -19.37 2.78 18.21
N TYR A 898 -19.82 1.54 18.10
CA TYR A 898 -19.15 0.49 17.33
C TYR A 898 -20.11 -0.20 16.38
N ASN A 899 -19.64 -0.49 15.19
CA ASN A 899 -20.26 -1.44 14.30
C ASN A 899 -19.67 -2.83 14.57
N ARG A 900 -20.48 -3.79 14.99
CA ARG A 900 -20.06 -5.17 15.26
C ARG A 900 -20.18 -6.01 14.00
N GLN A 901 -19.05 -6.53 13.56
CA GLN A 901 -18.97 -7.49 12.47
C GLN A 901 -18.87 -8.90 13.04
N LYS A 902 -19.72 -9.81 12.54
CA LYS A 902 -19.70 -11.22 12.89
C LYS A 902 -18.48 -11.90 12.24
N GLU A 903 -18.17 -13.11 12.70
CA GLU A 903 -17.19 -13.96 12.06
C GLU A 903 -17.58 -14.29 10.61
N MET A 904 -16.59 -14.48 9.77
CA MET A 904 -16.76 -14.82 8.36
C MET A 904 -16.03 -16.10 8.01
N TRP A 905 -16.69 -16.92 7.18
CA TRP A 905 -16.15 -18.16 6.62
C TRP A 905 -16.27 -18.10 5.10
N PHE A 906 -15.15 -18.26 4.40
CA PHE A 906 -15.12 -18.33 2.95
C PHE A 906 -14.52 -19.67 2.54
N SER A 907 -15.24 -20.43 1.71
CA SER A 907 -14.79 -21.74 1.26
C SER A 907 -14.48 -21.72 -0.22
N ASP A 908 -13.38 -22.34 -0.58
CA ASP A 908 -12.87 -22.44 -1.94
C ASP A 908 -12.78 -23.91 -2.36
N LEU A 909 -13.05 -24.22 -3.62
CA LEU A 909 -12.94 -25.59 -4.17
C LEU A 909 -12.14 -25.53 -5.47
N SER A 910 -11.16 -26.42 -5.60
CA SER A 910 -10.47 -26.66 -6.86
C SER A 910 -10.45 -28.15 -7.19
N LEU A 911 -10.70 -28.47 -8.47
CA LEU A 911 -10.69 -29.82 -9.02
C LEU A 911 -9.67 -29.89 -10.15
N GLY A 912 -8.75 -30.83 -10.08
CA GLY A 912 -7.69 -31.05 -11.07
C GLY A 912 -7.78 -32.41 -11.73
N TYR A 913 -7.48 -32.44 -13.02
CA TYR A 913 -7.37 -33.70 -13.77
C TYR A 913 -6.08 -33.74 -14.60
N ALA A 914 -5.27 -34.75 -14.42
CA ALA A 914 -4.07 -35.00 -15.21
C ALA A 914 -4.47 -35.69 -16.53
N LEU A 915 -4.17 -35.03 -17.65
CA LEU A 915 -4.48 -35.49 -19.00
C LEU A 915 -3.37 -36.43 -19.55
N PRO A 916 -3.69 -37.36 -20.46
CA PRO A 916 -2.72 -38.37 -20.96
C PRO A 916 -1.50 -37.77 -21.69
N TRP A 917 -1.60 -36.52 -22.20
CA TRP A 917 -0.56 -35.86 -22.99
C TRP A 917 0.28 -34.85 -22.15
N ASN A 918 0.58 -35.18 -20.90
CA ASN A 918 1.37 -34.35 -19.98
C ASN A 918 0.77 -32.99 -19.68
N ALA A 919 -0.56 -32.86 -19.71
CA ALA A 919 -1.26 -31.66 -19.36
C ALA A 919 -2.08 -31.84 -18.07
N LYS A 920 -2.42 -30.74 -17.44
CA LYS A 920 -3.30 -30.67 -16.27
C LYS A 920 -4.37 -29.60 -16.48
N LEU A 921 -5.63 -29.99 -16.31
CA LEU A 921 -6.77 -29.08 -16.26
C LEU A 921 -7.13 -28.85 -14.79
N LEU A 922 -7.31 -27.61 -14.40
CA LEU A 922 -7.77 -27.21 -13.07
C LEU A 922 -9.00 -26.32 -13.24
N VAL A 923 -10.09 -26.65 -12.55
CA VAL A 923 -11.31 -25.84 -12.48
C VAL A 923 -11.59 -25.54 -11.02
N GLY A 924 -11.97 -24.31 -10.69
CA GLY A 924 -12.24 -23.97 -9.31
C GLY A 924 -13.18 -22.80 -9.13
N ALA A 925 -13.60 -22.64 -7.88
CA ALA A 925 -14.39 -21.52 -7.41
C ALA A 925 -13.85 -21.05 -6.05
N ASN A 926 -13.46 -19.81 -5.97
CA ASN A 926 -13.17 -19.14 -4.70
C ASN A 926 -14.47 -18.54 -4.17
N ASN A 927 -14.66 -18.58 -2.86
CA ASN A 927 -15.93 -18.26 -2.21
C ASN A 927 -17.09 -19.06 -2.81
N LEU A 928 -16.97 -20.36 -2.80
CA LEU A 928 -17.88 -21.34 -3.43
C LEU A 928 -19.36 -21.11 -3.09
N PHE A 929 -19.63 -20.70 -1.85
CA PHE A 929 -21.00 -20.48 -1.35
C PHE A 929 -21.49 -19.04 -1.52
N ASP A 930 -20.74 -18.21 -2.26
CA ASP A 930 -21.08 -16.81 -2.54
C ASP A 930 -21.38 -15.99 -1.26
N LYS A 931 -20.60 -16.25 -0.21
CA LYS A 931 -20.74 -15.50 1.04
C LYS A 931 -20.39 -14.03 0.81
N LYS A 932 -21.32 -13.14 1.12
CA LYS A 932 -21.08 -11.69 0.99
C LYS A 932 -20.30 -11.16 2.19
N PRO A 933 -19.45 -10.16 1.99
CA PRO A 933 -18.80 -9.45 3.09
C PRO A 933 -19.85 -8.74 3.96
N ILE A 934 -19.48 -8.52 5.21
CA ILE A 934 -20.33 -7.79 6.15
C ILE A 934 -20.21 -6.30 5.88
N ILE A 935 -21.32 -5.57 5.87
CA ILE A 935 -21.34 -4.11 5.70
C ILE A 935 -20.71 -3.46 6.94
N ASN A 936 -19.76 -2.59 6.74
CA ASN A 936 -19.16 -1.77 7.77
C ASN A 936 -19.71 -0.34 7.71
N TYR A 937 -20.73 -0.07 8.52
CA TYR A 937 -21.40 1.23 8.55
C TYR A 937 -20.59 2.35 9.22
N SER A 938 -19.53 2.00 9.94
CA SER A 938 -18.63 2.99 10.55
C SER A 938 -17.53 3.47 9.61
N ALA A 939 -17.39 2.84 8.46
CA ALA A 939 -16.34 3.21 7.52
C ALA A 939 -16.71 4.48 6.76
N ASN A 940 -15.86 5.42 6.79
CA ASN A 940 -15.88 6.57 5.90
C ASN A 940 -15.57 6.16 4.48
N SER A 941 -16.49 6.22 3.55
CA SER A 941 -16.28 6.39 2.10
C SER A 941 -15.06 5.68 1.47
N ASN A 942 -14.42 4.78 2.17
CA ASN A 942 -13.15 4.23 1.75
C ASN A 942 -13.34 2.85 1.18
N TYR A 943 -13.83 2.82 -0.01
CA TYR A 943 -13.89 1.65 -0.87
C TYR A 943 -12.47 1.13 -1.14
N GLY A 944 -11.90 0.43 -0.18
CA GLY A 944 -10.53 -0.01 -0.25
C GLY A 944 -9.47 1.10 -0.22
N GLY A 945 -9.85 2.33 0.16
CA GLY A 945 -8.98 3.49 -0.04
C GLY A 945 -7.95 3.75 1.04
N THR A 946 -8.25 3.48 2.29
CA THR A 946 -7.28 3.63 3.39
C THR A 946 -7.31 2.44 4.31
N SER A 947 -6.19 2.12 4.90
CA SER A 947 -5.99 0.94 5.73
C SER A 947 -6.85 0.88 7.01
N SER A 948 -7.42 1.99 7.44
CA SER A 948 -8.06 2.09 8.75
C SER A 948 -9.57 2.31 8.72
N SER A 949 -10.18 2.41 7.55
CA SER A 949 -11.59 2.81 7.45
C SER A 949 -12.30 2.27 6.22
N ASN A 950 -11.94 1.07 5.78
CA ASN A 950 -12.55 0.47 4.60
C ASN A 950 -13.91 -0.14 4.94
N SER A 951 -14.92 0.19 4.15
CA SER A 951 -16.20 -0.53 4.19
C SER A 951 -16.05 -1.98 3.73
N VAL A 952 -14.98 -2.30 3.01
CA VAL A 952 -14.65 -3.65 2.57
C VAL A 952 -13.16 -3.89 2.77
N ASN A 953 -12.83 -4.90 3.57
CA ASN A 953 -11.47 -5.38 3.68
C ASN A 953 -11.05 -6.01 2.34
N PRO A 954 -9.96 -5.56 1.69
CA PRO A 954 -9.53 -6.09 0.39
C PRO A 954 -9.12 -7.57 0.41
N GLU A 955 -8.90 -8.15 1.57
CA GLU A 955 -8.64 -9.59 1.74
C GLU A 955 -9.91 -10.45 1.65
N VAL A 956 -11.08 -9.85 1.84
CA VAL A 956 -12.36 -10.55 1.88
C VAL A 956 -12.96 -10.64 0.48
N PRO A 957 -13.35 -11.83 -0.01
CA PRO A 957 -14.00 -11.97 -1.29
C PRO A 957 -15.31 -11.19 -1.37
N LEU A 958 -15.51 -10.49 -2.48
CA LEU A 958 -16.75 -9.74 -2.73
C LEU A 958 -17.88 -10.62 -3.21
N ASP A 959 -17.54 -11.62 -4.05
CA ASP A 959 -18.47 -12.53 -4.70
C ASP A 959 -17.80 -13.89 -4.88
N ARG A 960 -18.55 -14.87 -5.42
CA ARG A 960 -17.96 -16.10 -5.97
C ARG A 960 -17.14 -15.76 -7.20
N PHE A 961 -15.89 -16.25 -7.22
CA PHE A 961 -14.99 -16.13 -8.36
C PHE A 961 -14.74 -17.51 -8.96
N VAL A 962 -15.04 -17.72 -10.23
CA VAL A 962 -14.85 -18.98 -10.93
C VAL A 962 -13.70 -18.90 -11.91
N TYR A 963 -12.96 -19.99 -12.04
CA TYR A 963 -11.78 -20.02 -12.91
C TYR A 963 -11.51 -21.40 -13.51
N ILE A 964 -10.75 -21.37 -14.62
CA ILE A 964 -10.18 -22.54 -15.29
C ILE A 964 -8.71 -22.27 -15.63
N ARG A 965 -7.86 -23.26 -15.42
CA ARG A 965 -6.44 -23.23 -15.80
C ARG A 965 -6.06 -24.49 -16.54
N TYR A 966 -5.35 -24.31 -17.62
CA TYR A 966 -4.73 -25.39 -18.39
C TYR A 966 -3.22 -25.24 -18.32
N ASN A 967 -2.51 -26.28 -17.92
CA ASN A 967 -1.05 -26.37 -17.90
C ASN A 967 -0.61 -27.50 -18.82
N GLN A 968 0.29 -27.21 -19.77
CA GLN A 968 0.92 -28.17 -20.66
C GLN A 968 2.41 -28.26 -20.37
N ASN A 969 2.92 -29.46 -20.12
CA ASN A 969 4.35 -29.75 -20.04
C ASN A 969 4.82 -30.40 -21.33
N PHE A 970 6.03 -30.04 -21.84
CA PHE A 970 6.61 -30.55 -23.08
C PHE A 970 8.14 -30.58 -23.06
#